data_4cfff84bd2789af5baba1c084d859350
#
_entry.id   4cfff84bd2789af5baba1c084d859350
#
_cell.length_a   1.000
_cell.length_b   1.000
_cell.length_c   1.000
_cell.angle_alpha   90.00
_cell.angle_beta   90.00
_cell.angle_gamma   90.00
#
_symmetry.space_group_name_H-M   'P 1'
#
loop_
_entity.id
_entity.type
_entity.pdbx_description
1 polymer ?
#
loop_
_entity_poly.entity_id
_entity_poly.type
_entity_poly.pdbx_seq_one_letter_code
_entity_poly.pdbx_strand_id
1 'polypeptide(L)'
;MNAKHLLAMLTLATAVGCNSIQRSSFDSFDEYPVYEGKWEEMTYSPAGTHFSLWAPTAQEVRVMLYEKGQGGAVQRMISMQQAADGMWQAVAEGDLKGSFYAFNVKIDGIWQGDTPGVMAKAVGVNGDRAAIIDMRETNPQGWEKDVRPPLKSFSDIIIYEMHHRDFSIDTVAGIKHRGKFLALTEDSTHTYLGEKTGIAHLKELGVTHVHLLPSFDFSSVDETKLNKPQYNWGYDPKNYNVPEGSYATDPYKPDVRIREFKQMVMALHRAGIRVIMDVVYNHTALTKGSNFERTVPGYFYRQDSEGKFANASGCGNETASERAMVRKFIIESVCYWANEYHVDGFRFDLMGIHDIVTMKEIRKALDGIDPTIFIYGEGWAAGTPQLPASELAMKNNVYQMPGIAAFSDEFRDSLRGPFGKDEKGAFVIGRPGHETGVKFGIVGGIAHPQINNDSVRRVPKIWANTPSQFISYVSCHDDLCLTDRLKVTLPGASVPELKALQKLAETAVFTSQGVPFIFAGDEILRDRKGVVNAYNKPDEINAIDWRNKTAYREVFDYVRGLIAMRKAHPAFRMGNADLIRKHLEFIHVPATNVVAFRIKGSPCGDKWLNTIVVLNARTEPRKVNIPEGKYWIACRDGKIDLVLGL
;
A
#
# COMPACT_ATOMS: atom_id res chain seq x y z
N MET A 1 29.12 -67.11 22.70
CA MET A 1 28.09 -68.13 23.12
C MET A 1 26.82 -67.40 23.44
N ASN A 2 25.84 -67.74 22.64
CA ASN A 2 24.37 -67.67 22.82
C ASN A 2 23.68 -66.33 23.05
N ALA A 3 23.05 -65.97 21.95
CA ALA A 3 21.85 -65.14 21.81
C ALA A 3 20.64 -65.74 22.54
N LYS A 4 19.75 -64.83 23.01
CA LYS A 4 18.30 -65.13 23.11
C LYS A 4 17.49 -63.88 22.80
N HIS A 5 16.75 -63.94 21.70
CA HIS A 5 15.69 -63.04 21.32
C HIS A 5 14.55 -63.08 22.34
N LEU A 6 14.03 -61.87 22.69
CA LEU A 6 12.73 -61.78 23.33
C LEU A 6 11.82 -60.92 22.43
N LEU A 7 10.89 -61.61 21.77
CA LEU A 7 9.83 -61.01 20.96
C LEU A 7 8.71 -60.57 21.88
N ALA A 8 8.48 -59.30 22.02
CA ALA A 8 7.31 -58.75 22.73
C ALA A 8 6.19 -58.48 21.72
N MET A 9 5.16 -59.28 21.72
CA MET A 9 3.90 -58.99 21.03
C MET A 9 3.15 -57.89 21.80
N LEU A 10 2.97 -56.73 21.15
CA LEU A 10 2.04 -55.70 21.61
C LEU A 10 0.67 -56.03 21.03
N THR A 11 -0.24 -56.47 21.85
CA THR A 11 -1.69 -56.57 21.56
C THR A 11 -2.29 -55.15 21.53
N LEU A 12 -2.67 -54.70 20.36
CA LEU A 12 -3.45 -53.46 20.18
C LEU A 12 -4.91 -53.76 20.60
N ALA A 13 -5.31 -53.27 21.76
CA ALA A 13 -6.70 -53.23 22.14
C ALA A 13 -7.36 -52.02 21.43
N THR A 14 -8.19 -52.28 20.45
CA THR A 14 -9.08 -51.29 19.84
C THR A 14 -10.20 -50.97 20.83
N ALA A 15 -10.00 -49.91 21.62
CA ALA A 15 -11.09 -49.28 22.34
C ALA A 15 -11.85 -48.41 21.34
N VAL A 16 -12.98 -48.89 20.86
CA VAL A 16 -13.99 -48.03 20.21
C VAL A 16 -14.65 -47.21 21.28
N GLY A 17 -14.01 -46.08 21.60
CA GLY A 17 -14.63 -45.03 22.38
C GLY A 17 -15.57 -44.26 21.47
N CYS A 18 -16.88 -44.28 21.71
CA CYS A 18 -17.81 -43.27 21.27
C CYS A 18 -17.36 -41.95 21.89
N ASN A 19 -16.51 -41.19 21.20
CA ASN A 19 -16.30 -39.80 21.53
C ASN A 19 -17.58 -39.03 21.20
N SER A 20 -18.38 -38.74 22.21
CA SER A 20 -19.34 -37.64 22.17
C SER A 20 -18.55 -36.39 21.78
N ILE A 21 -18.84 -35.84 20.62
CA ILE A 21 -18.29 -34.54 20.17
C ILE A 21 -18.65 -33.51 21.25
N GLN A 22 -17.67 -33.20 22.08
CA GLN A 22 -17.81 -32.17 23.11
C GLN A 22 -17.87 -30.84 22.36
N ARG A 23 -19.01 -30.16 22.37
CA ARG A 23 -19.11 -28.77 21.94
C ARG A 23 -18.05 -27.96 22.70
N SER A 24 -17.06 -27.44 22.03
CA SER A 24 -16.22 -26.40 22.58
C SER A 24 -17.03 -25.11 22.56
N SER A 25 -17.76 -24.83 23.66
CA SER A 25 -18.40 -23.55 23.87
C SER A 25 -17.35 -22.62 24.42
N PHE A 26 -16.96 -21.62 23.64
CA PHE A 26 -16.14 -20.51 24.09
C PHE A 26 -17.08 -19.39 24.55
N ASP A 27 -16.81 -18.76 25.69
CA ASP A 27 -17.60 -17.66 26.20
C ASP A 27 -17.22 -16.31 25.54
N SER A 28 -16.00 -16.25 25.01
CA SER A 28 -15.49 -15.08 24.30
C SER A 28 -14.51 -15.48 23.17
N PHE A 29 -14.23 -14.54 22.26
CA PHE A 29 -13.22 -14.73 21.20
C PHE A 29 -11.80 -14.87 21.75
N ASP A 30 -11.51 -14.38 22.95
CA ASP A 30 -10.20 -14.47 23.58
C ASP A 30 -9.86 -15.89 24.05
N GLU A 31 -10.88 -16.74 24.19
CA GLU A 31 -10.72 -18.16 24.54
C GLU A 31 -10.44 -19.05 23.34
N TYR A 32 -10.54 -18.52 22.13
CA TYR A 32 -10.25 -19.32 20.93
C TYR A 32 -8.79 -19.74 20.92
N PRO A 33 -8.49 -21.00 20.65
CA PRO A 33 -7.12 -21.50 20.63
C PRO A 33 -6.28 -20.79 19.57
N VAL A 34 -5.05 -20.47 19.94
CA VAL A 34 -4.08 -19.82 19.05
C VAL A 34 -3.15 -20.87 18.48
N TYR A 35 -3.09 -20.94 17.15
CA TYR A 35 -2.13 -21.80 16.46
C TYR A 35 -0.79 -21.09 16.31
N GLU A 36 0.24 -21.60 16.97
CA GLU A 36 1.58 -20.99 16.98
C GLU A 36 2.45 -21.40 15.77
N GLY A 37 2.08 -22.46 15.05
CA GLY A 37 2.81 -22.91 13.86
C GLY A 37 2.67 -21.96 12.68
N LYS A 38 3.41 -22.21 11.59
CA LYS A 38 3.23 -21.50 10.32
C LYS A 38 1.86 -21.80 9.75
N TRP A 39 1.08 -20.79 9.45
CA TRP A 39 -0.28 -20.96 8.96
C TRP A 39 -0.30 -21.21 7.44
N GLU A 40 -0.20 -22.47 7.06
CA GLU A 40 -0.31 -22.91 5.66
C GLU A 40 -1.51 -23.81 5.48
N GLU A 41 -2.49 -23.37 4.68
CA GLU A 41 -3.73 -24.13 4.46
C GLU A 41 -3.58 -25.23 3.42
N MET A 42 -2.57 -25.15 2.57
CA MET A 42 -2.27 -26.18 1.58
C MET A 42 -0.75 -26.31 1.36
N THR A 43 -0.25 -27.54 1.41
CA THR A 43 1.12 -27.87 1.05
C THR A 43 1.10 -29.02 0.04
N TYR A 44 1.60 -28.74 -1.16
CA TYR A 44 1.64 -29.68 -2.26
C TYR A 44 2.94 -30.47 -2.30
N SER A 45 2.81 -31.76 -2.61
CA SER A 45 3.89 -32.60 -3.14
C SER A 45 3.32 -33.57 -4.18
N PRO A 46 4.14 -34.16 -5.09
CA PRO A 46 3.66 -35.19 -6.05
C PRO A 46 3.11 -36.44 -5.38
N ALA A 47 3.54 -36.73 -4.16
CA ALA A 47 3.04 -37.91 -3.39
C ALA A 47 1.71 -37.65 -2.71
N GLY A 48 1.40 -36.39 -2.39
CA GLY A 48 0.16 -36.02 -1.73
C GLY A 48 0.10 -34.55 -1.37
N THR A 49 -1.12 -34.07 -1.20
CA THR A 49 -1.42 -32.68 -0.78
C THR A 49 -1.95 -32.71 0.64
N HIS A 50 -1.31 -31.92 1.51
CA HIS A 50 -1.75 -31.68 2.87
C HIS A 50 -2.64 -30.45 2.92
N PHE A 51 -3.79 -30.58 3.58
CA PHE A 51 -4.72 -29.49 3.84
C PHE A 51 -4.80 -29.23 5.34
N SER A 52 -4.85 -27.97 5.72
CA SER A 52 -4.94 -27.53 7.09
C SER A 52 -5.84 -26.29 7.16
N LEU A 53 -6.74 -26.24 8.14
CA LEU A 53 -7.64 -25.10 8.32
C LEU A 53 -7.82 -24.80 9.81
N TRP A 54 -7.70 -23.53 10.20
CA TRP A 54 -8.05 -23.09 11.53
C TRP A 54 -9.55 -22.76 11.59
N ALA A 55 -10.30 -23.62 12.31
CA ALA A 55 -11.74 -23.48 12.47
C ALA A 55 -12.18 -24.05 13.85
N PRO A 56 -11.86 -23.34 14.95
CA PRO A 56 -12.00 -23.86 16.33
C PRO A 56 -13.45 -24.18 16.72
N THR A 57 -14.43 -23.51 16.09
CA THR A 57 -15.86 -23.72 16.37
C THR A 57 -16.53 -24.73 15.45
N ALA A 58 -15.78 -25.29 14.51
CA ALA A 58 -16.32 -26.24 13.56
C ALA A 58 -16.71 -27.58 14.21
N GLN A 59 -17.83 -28.14 13.76
CA GLN A 59 -18.29 -29.49 14.10
C GLN A 59 -17.74 -30.53 13.13
N GLU A 60 -17.64 -30.15 11.87
CA GLU A 60 -17.08 -30.94 10.77
C GLU A 60 -16.42 -29.98 9.78
N VAL A 61 -15.31 -30.43 9.19
CA VAL A 61 -14.64 -29.73 8.09
C VAL A 61 -14.34 -30.73 6.98
N ARG A 62 -14.47 -30.31 5.73
CA ARG A 62 -14.15 -31.12 4.57
C ARG A 62 -13.48 -30.30 3.47
N VAL A 63 -12.63 -30.96 2.70
CA VAL A 63 -12.06 -30.43 1.47
C VAL A 63 -12.86 -30.95 0.29
N MET A 64 -13.26 -30.03 -0.58
CA MET A 64 -13.94 -30.30 -1.84
C MET A 64 -12.94 -30.13 -2.96
N LEU A 65 -12.64 -31.19 -3.73
CA LEU A 65 -11.73 -31.13 -4.88
C LEU A 65 -12.51 -30.92 -6.18
N TYR A 66 -11.97 -30.12 -7.07
CA TYR A 66 -12.56 -29.73 -8.36
C TYR A 66 -11.53 -29.82 -9.48
N GLU A 67 -12.00 -30.09 -10.69
CA GLU A 67 -11.17 -30.00 -11.90
C GLU A 67 -10.95 -28.56 -12.38
N LYS A 68 -11.93 -27.66 -12.10
CA LYS A 68 -11.94 -26.27 -12.63
C LYS A 68 -11.99 -25.25 -11.50
N GLY A 69 -11.35 -24.10 -11.74
CA GLY A 69 -11.37 -22.96 -10.82
C GLY A 69 -12.75 -22.33 -10.64
N GLN A 70 -13.65 -22.53 -11.62
CA GLN A 70 -15.03 -22.07 -11.57
C GLN A 70 -15.96 -23.07 -12.26
N GLY A 71 -17.18 -23.26 -11.72
CA GLY A 71 -18.15 -24.22 -12.26
C GLY A 71 -17.69 -25.69 -12.09
N GLY A 72 -18.40 -26.61 -12.75
CA GLY A 72 -18.15 -28.06 -12.65
C GLY A 72 -18.59 -28.67 -11.31
N ALA A 73 -18.64 -30.00 -11.26
CA ALA A 73 -19.04 -30.76 -10.08
C ALA A 73 -17.84 -31.04 -9.17
N VAL A 74 -18.12 -31.31 -7.91
CA VAL A 74 -17.16 -31.87 -6.95
C VAL A 74 -16.67 -33.24 -7.46
N GLN A 75 -15.36 -33.36 -7.58
CA GLN A 75 -14.74 -34.64 -8.01
C GLN A 75 -14.53 -35.60 -6.83
N ARG A 76 -14.10 -35.03 -5.71
CA ARG A 76 -13.80 -35.78 -4.49
C ARG A 76 -14.07 -34.92 -3.27
N MET A 77 -14.57 -35.54 -2.21
CA MET A 77 -14.76 -34.92 -0.90
C MET A 77 -13.90 -35.69 0.12
N ILE A 78 -13.18 -34.95 0.97
CA ILE A 78 -12.30 -35.51 2.00
C ILE A 78 -12.69 -34.88 3.33
N SER A 79 -13.11 -35.70 4.28
CA SER A 79 -13.35 -35.26 5.66
C SER A 79 -12.02 -35.00 6.34
N MET A 80 -11.94 -33.84 7.01
CA MET A 80 -10.76 -33.46 7.79
C MET A 80 -10.88 -34.01 9.22
N GLN A 81 -9.74 -34.22 9.85
CA GLN A 81 -9.63 -34.63 11.25
C GLN A 81 -9.26 -33.42 12.10
N GLN A 82 -9.90 -33.31 13.26
CA GLN A 82 -9.58 -32.28 14.23
C GLN A 82 -8.16 -32.53 14.80
N ALA A 83 -7.37 -31.47 14.90
CA ALA A 83 -6.03 -31.46 15.46
C ALA A 83 -5.94 -30.46 16.63
N ALA A 84 -4.75 -30.24 17.17
CA ALA A 84 -4.54 -29.29 18.25
C ALA A 84 -4.83 -27.83 17.80
N ASP A 85 -5.02 -26.95 18.76
CA ASP A 85 -5.08 -25.50 18.59
C ASP A 85 -6.16 -25.02 17.61
N GLY A 86 -7.29 -25.73 17.53
CA GLY A 86 -8.41 -25.40 16.64
C GLY A 86 -8.19 -25.72 15.17
N MET A 87 -7.11 -26.44 14.86
CA MET A 87 -6.79 -26.84 13.50
C MET A 87 -7.59 -28.09 13.08
N TRP A 88 -7.83 -28.16 11.78
CA TRP A 88 -8.33 -29.34 11.08
C TRP A 88 -7.35 -29.73 9.98
N GLN A 89 -7.13 -31.02 9.78
CA GLN A 89 -6.12 -31.52 8.84
C GLN A 89 -6.64 -32.70 7.99
N ALA A 90 -6.17 -32.79 6.76
CA ALA A 90 -6.39 -33.90 5.87
C ALA A 90 -5.21 -34.09 4.90
N VAL A 91 -5.06 -35.28 4.39
CA VAL A 91 -4.11 -35.62 3.32
C VAL A 91 -4.87 -36.22 2.16
N ALA A 92 -4.62 -35.73 0.97
CA ALA A 92 -5.06 -36.34 -0.27
C ALA A 92 -3.87 -36.96 -0.98
N GLU A 93 -3.86 -38.28 -1.11
CA GLU A 93 -2.80 -39.00 -1.80
C GLU A 93 -2.84 -38.77 -3.32
N GLY A 94 -1.67 -38.84 -3.93
CA GLY A 94 -1.45 -38.70 -5.37
C GLY A 94 -1.14 -37.27 -5.78
N ASP A 95 -0.77 -37.11 -7.05
CA ASP A 95 -0.44 -35.82 -7.64
C ASP A 95 -1.74 -35.07 -8.03
N LEU A 96 -2.05 -34.02 -7.26
CA LEU A 96 -3.22 -33.18 -7.47
C LEU A 96 -2.88 -31.83 -8.12
N LYS A 97 -1.64 -31.62 -8.59
CA LYS A 97 -1.24 -30.38 -9.24
C LYS A 97 -2.16 -30.02 -10.40
N GLY A 98 -2.62 -28.79 -10.43
CA GLY A 98 -3.55 -28.29 -11.45
C GLY A 98 -5.03 -28.47 -11.09
N SER A 99 -5.34 -29.20 -10.03
CA SER A 99 -6.70 -29.26 -9.48
C SER A 99 -6.99 -28.05 -8.59
N PHE A 100 -8.26 -27.87 -8.27
CA PHE A 100 -8.73 -26.80 -7.39
C PHE A 100 -9.41 -27.40 -6.15
N TYR A 101 -9.44 -26.61 -5.08
CA TYR A 101 -10.10 -27.02 -3.85
C TYR A 101 -10.87 -25.88 -3.20
N ALA A 102 -11.81 -26.27 -2.35
CA ALA A 102 -12.43 -25.39 -1.37
C ALA A 102 -12.61 -26.14 -0.05
N PHE A 103 -12.53 -25.42 1.05
CA PHE A 103 -12.98 -25.91 2.34
C PHE A 103 -14.48 -25.68 2.48
N ASN A 104 -15.14 -26.56 3.25
CA ASN A 104 -16.52 -26.36 3.67
C ASN A 104 -16.60 -26.73 5.16
N VAL A 105 -17.08 -25.77 5.95
CA VAL A 105 -17.09 -25.84 7.43
C VAL A 105 -18.52 -25.97 7.91
N LYS A 106 -18.78 -26.85 8.84
CA LYS A 106 -20.10 -27.02 9.47
C LYS A 106 -20.09 -26.42 10.88
N ILE A 107 -20.97 -25.46 11.09
CA ILE A 107 -21.11 -24.72 12.36
C ILE A 107 -22.60 -24.70 12.71
N ASP A 108 -22.94 -25.03 13.95
CA ASP A 108 -24.32 -25.15 14.44
C ASP A 108 -25.24 -25.97 13.53
N GLY A 109 -24.70 -27.08 13.01
CA GLY A 109 -25.41 -27.98 12.13
C GLY A 109 -25.53 -27.50 10.65
N ILE A 110 -25.05 -26.31 10.32
CA ILE A 110 -25.18 -25.68 9.00
C ILE A 110 -23.83 -25.62 8.30
N TRP A 111 -23.78 -26.10 7.05
CA TRP A 111 -22.63 -25.94 6.18
C TRP A 111 -22.55 -24.49 5.66
N GLN A 112 -21.40 -23.82 5.90
CA GLN A 112 -21.23 -22.39 5.61
C GLN A 112 -20.98 -22.07 4.12
N GLY A 113 -20.89 -23.08 3.27
CA GLY A 113 -20.55 -22.95 1.85
C GLY A 113 -19.05 -23.02 1.60
N ASP A 114 -18.71 -23.15 0.32
CA ASP A 114 -17.33 -23.32 -0.12
C ASP A 114 -16.53 -22.03 0.08
N THR A 115 -15.27 -22.18 0.56
CA THR A 115 -14.30 -21.10 0.71
C THR A 115 -12.91 -21.59 0.30
N PRO A 116 -12.09 -20.78 -0.39
CA PRO A 116 -10.69 -21.11 -0.65
C PRO A 116 -9.82 -21.17 0.60
N GLY A 117 -10.39 -20.80 1.76
CA GLY A 117 -9.67 -20.55 2.99
C GLY A 117 -9.29 -19.07 3.16
N VAL A 118 -8.60 -18.74 4.24
CA VAL A 118 -8.17 -17.36 4.54
C VAL A 118 -6.73 -17.10 4.11
N MET A 119 -5.91 -18.16 3.98
CA MET A 119 -4.49 -18.11 3.62
C MET A 119 -4.19 -18.62 2.20
N ALA A 120 -5.21 -18.76 1.34
CA ALA A 120 -5.02 -19.21 -0.04
C ALA A 120 -3.95 -18.37 -0.76
N LYS A 121 -2.99 -19.05 -1.41
CA LYS A 121 -1.86 -18.42 -2.14
C LYS A 121 -2.02 -18.45 -3.66
N ALA A 122 -2.95 -19.26 -4.15
CA ALA A 122 -3.32 -19.36 -5.55
C ALA A 122 -4.80 -19.67 -5.65
N VAL A 123 -5.49 -19.03 -6.59
CA VAL A 123 -6.93 -19.23 -6.82
C VAL A 123 -7.25 -19.36 -8.30
N GLY A 124 -8.39 -19.96 -8.60
CA GLY A 124 -8.97 -19.96 -9.93
C GLY A 124 -9.56 -18.59 -10.29
N VAL A 125 -10.06 -18.52 -11.52
CA VAL A 125 -10.73 -17.30 -12.01
C VAL A 125 -11.85 -16.86 -11.06
N ASN A 126 -11.93 -15.57 -10.80
CA ASN A 126 -12.83 -14.92 -9.81
C ASN A 126 -12.61 -15.34 -8.34
N GLY A 127 -11.57 -16.10 -8.01
CA GLY A 127 -11.12 -16.30 -6.63
C GLY A 127 -12.01 -17.16 -5.72
N ASP A 128 -12.99 -17.92 -6.24
CA ASP A 128 -13.91 -18.72 -5.41
C ASP A 128 -13.32 -20.05 -4.92
N ARG A 129 -12.30 -20.55 -5.59
CA ARG A 129 -11.61 -21.79 -5.26
C ARG A 129 -10.11 -21.59 -5.26
N ALA A 130 -9.45 -22.15 -4.29
CA ALA A 130 -7.99 -22.21 -4.27
C ALA A 130 -7.46 -23.22 -5.27
N ALA A 131 -6.23 -23.05 -5.72
CA ALA A 131 -5.57 -23.92 -6.68
C ALA A 131 -4.42 -24.67 -6.03
N ILE A 132 -4.24 -25.93 -6.42
CA ILE A 132 -3.12 -26.78 -6.02
C ILE A 132 -1.98 -26.58 -7.04
N ILE A 133 -0.96 -25.86 -6.65
CA ILE A 133 0.21 -25.55 -7.48
C ILE A 133 1.52 -25.77 -6.72
N ASP A 134 2.59 -25.95 -7.44
CA ASP A 134 3.94 -25.82 -6.88
C ASP A 134 4.40 -24.37 -7.06
N MET A 135 4.49 -23.63 -5.95
CA MET A 135 4.90 -22.22 -5.97
C MET A 135 6.28 -22.00 -6.60
N ARG A 136 7.18 -22.99 -6.53
CA ARG A 136 8.54 -22.89 -7.11
C ARG A 136 8.49 -22.82 -8.64
N GLU A 137 7.49 -23.41 -9.28
CA GLU A 137 7.29 -23.37 -10.73
C GLU A 137 6.75 -22.01 -11.22
N THR A 138 6.32 -21.16 -10.32
CA THR A 138 5.85 -19.79 -10.64
C THR A 138 6.99 -18.79 -10.74
N ASN A 139 8.20 -19.16 -10.34
CA ASN A 139 9.35 -18.25 -10.38
C ASN A 139 9.77 -17.97 -11.82
N PRO A 140 9.87 -16.70 -12.24
CA PRO A 140 10.44 -16.36 -13.53
C PRO A 140 11.94 -16.67 -13.56
N GLN A 141 12.50 -16.81 -14.76
CA GLN A 141 13.93 -17.07 -14.94
C GLN A 141 14.76 -15.98 -14.26
N GLY A 142 15.67 -16.38 -13.38
CA GLY A 142 16.56 -15.49 -12.64
C GLY A 142 15.95 -14.91 -11.37
N TRP A 143 14.79 -15.38 -10.93
CA TRP A 143 14.15 -14.94 -9.68
C TRP A 143 15.03 -15.11 -8.46
N GLU A 144 15.81 -16.17 -8.41
CA GLU A 144 16.77 -16.46 -7.34
C GLU A 144 17.92 -15.44 -7.25
N LYS A 145 18.08 -14.59 -8.26
CA LYS A 145 19.08 -13.52 -8.32
C LYS A 145 18.47 -12.13 -8.17
N ASP A 146 17.15 -12.07 -7.97
CA ASP A 146 16.49 -10.79 -7.74
C ASP A 146 16.93 -10.21 -6.40
N VAL A 147 17.32 -8.94 -6.43
CA VAL A 147 17.85 -8.21 -5.27
C VAL A 147 17.14 -6.88 -5.14
N ARG A 148 16.65 -6.60 -3.95
CA ARG A 148 16.07 -5.28 -3.61
C ARG A 148 17.08 -4.17 -3.91
N PRO A 149 16.69 -3.10 -4.62
CA PRO A 149 17.55 -1.94 -4.79
C PRO A 149 18.03 -1.39 -3.42
N PRO A 150 19.30 -0.98 -3.28
CA PRO A 150 19.82 -0.54 -2.00
C PRO A 150 19.10 0.73 -1.51
N LEU A 151 18.81 0.77 -0.22
CA LEU A 151 18.25 1.93 0.48
C LEU A 151 19.07 2.21 1.74
N LYS A 152 19.63 3.42 1.86
CA LYS A 152 20.48 3.81 2.99
C LYS A 152 19.66 4.39 4.15
N SER A 153 18.59 5.11 3.83
CA SER A 153 17.72 5.78 4.79
C SER A 153 16.32 5.91 4.23
N PHE A 154 15.31 5.86 5.08
CA PHE A 154 13.93 6.16 4.67
C PHE A 154 13.76 7.60 4.16
N SER A 155 14.68 8.52 4.52
CA SER A 155 14.68 9.88 3.96
C SER A 155 15.11 9.96 2.48
N ASP A 156 15.70 8.88 1.94
CA ASP A 156 16.07 8.77 0.53
C ASP A 156 14.88 8.35 -0.36
N ILE A 157 13.77 7.96 0.25
CA ILE A 157 12.57 7.49 -0.44
C ILE A 157 11.89 8.64 -1.18
N ILE A 158 11.47 8.37 -2.41
CA ILE A 158 10.59 9.20 -3.24
C ILE A 158 9.53 8.26 -3.81
N ILE A 159 8.27 8.45 -3.38
CA ILE A 159 7.16 7.54 -3.70
C ILE A 159 6.40 8.07 -4.90
N TYR A 160 6.10 7.18 -5.85
CA TYR A 160 5.22 7.41 -6.99
C TYR A 160 4.03 6.46 -6.90
N GLU A 161 2.86 6.99 -6.55
CA GLU A 161 1.62 6.22 -6.43
C GLU A 161 0.99 6.01 -7.81
N MET A 162 0.64 4.78 -8.14
CA MET A 162 0.01 4.46 -9.43
C MET A 162 -0.93 3.26 -9.37
N HIS A 163 -1.90 3.27 -10.28
CA HIS A 163 -2.75 2.12 -10.58
C HIS A 163 -2.30 1.47 -11.90
N HIS A 164 -2.26 0.14 -11.96
CA HIS A 164 -1.77 -0.60 -13.13
C HIS A 164 -2.46 -0.19 -14.43
N ARG A 165 -3.79 -0.07 -14.39
CA ARG A 165 -4.58 0.25 -15.56
C ARG A 165 -4.44 1.72 -15.94
N ASP A 166 -4.54 2.64 -14.99
CA ASP A 166 -4.40 4.10 -15.25
C ASP A 166 -3.09 4.41 -15.97
N PHE A 167 -2.01 3.80 -15.50
CA PHE A 167 -0.66 4.07 -15.96
C PHE A 167 -0.37 3.52 -17.35
N SER A 168 -1.05 2.43 -17.75
CA SER A 168 -0.65 1.68 -18.94
C SER A 168 -1.73 1.46 -20.00
N ILE A 169 -3.01 1.82 -19.72
CA ILE A 169 -4.12 1.49 -20.62
C ILE A 169 -4.19 2.38 -21.85
N ASP A 170 -3.68 3.62 -21.79
CA ASP A 170 -3.68 4.54 -22.93
C ASP A 170 -2.91 3.95 -24.12
N THR A 171 -3.54 3.91 -25.26
CA THR A 171 -2.95 3.40 -26.52
C THR A 171 -1.73 4.20 -26.98
N VAL A 172 -1.68 5.48 -26.61
CA VAL A 172 -0.58 6.40 -26.93
C VAL A 172 0.70 6.05 -26.18
N ALA A 173 0.58 5.32 -25.06
CA ALA A 173 1.73 4.91 -24.25
C ALA A 173 2.73 3.98 -24.98
N GLY A 174 2.35 3.37 -26.09
CA GLY A 174 3.20 2.41 -26.82
C GLY A 174 3.43 1.10 -26.03
N ILE A 175 2.67 0.85 -24.98
CA ILE A 175 2.73 -0.34 -24.13
C ILE A 175 1.90 -1.45 -24.78
N LYS A 176 2.47 -2.66 -24.87
CA LYS A 176 1.80 -3.82 -25.44
C LYS A 176 0.82 -4.47 -24.45
N HIS A 177 1.27 -4.71 -23.20
CA HIS A 177 0.48 -5.38 -22.17
C HIS A 177 -0.31 -4.36 -21.32
N ARG A 178 -1.15 -3.56 -21.98
CA ARG A 178 -1.91 -2.48 -21.35
C ARG A 178 -2.82 -2.98 -20.22
N GLY A 179 -2.77 -2.30 -19.08
CA GLY A 179 -3.57 -2.64 -17.88
C GLY A 179 -3.15 -3.94 -17.20
N LYS A 180 -1.95 -4.47 -17.47
CA LYS A 180 -1.44 -5.74 -16.96
C LYS A 180 -0.14 -5.55 -16.15
N PHE A 181 0.17 -6.52 -15.27
CA PHE A 181 1.47 -6.54 -14.58
C PHE A 181 2.65 -6.42 -15.55
N LEU A 182 2.57 -7.11 -16.68
CA LEU A 182 3.63 -7.11 -17.68
C LEU A 182 3.87 -5.75 -18.34
N ALA A 183 2.96 -4.77 -18.22
CA ALA A 183 3.19 -3.40 -18.70
C ALA A 183 4.48 -2.78 -18.11
N LEU A 184 4.81 -3.13 -16.86
CA LEU A 184 6.00 -2.65 -16.16
C LEU A 184 7.25 -3.53 -16.39
N THR A 185 7.19 -4.49 -17.31
CA THR A 185 8.36 -5.25 -17.78
C THR A 185 8.90 -4.74 -19.11
N GLU A 186 8.18 -3.84 -19.76
CA GLU A 186 8.53 -3.26 -21.05
C GLU A 186 9.39 -2.01 -20.85
N ASP A 187 10.70 -2.11 -21.04
CA ASP A 187 11.71 -1.12 -20.62
C ASP A 187 11.99 0.01 -21.62
N SER A 188 11.45 -0.07 -22.84
CA SER A 188 11.72 0.87 -23.94
C SER A 188 10.47 1.49 -24.56
N THR A 189 9.35 1.51 -23.82
CA THR A 189 8.09 2.08 -24.32
C THR A 189 8.13 3.60 -24.42
N HIS A 190 7.47 4.12 -25.44
CA HIS A 190 7.39 5.56 -25.72
C HIS A 190 6.15 5.91 -26.53
N THR A 191 5.72 7.17 -26.43
CA THR A 191 4.67 7.71 -27.29
C THR A 191 5.15 7.81 -28.74
N TYR A 192 4.23 8.02 -29.69
CA TYR A 192 4.57 8.28 -31.09
C TYR A 192 5.40 9.57 -31.29
N LEU A 193 5.43 10.47 -30.27
CA LEU A 193 6.27 11.67 -30.25
C LEU A 193 7.65 11.43 -29.59
N GLY A 194 7.96 10.19 -29.21
CA GLY A 194 9.26 9.82 -28.63
C GLY A 194 9.36 10.02 -27.11
N GLU A 195 8.30 10.44 -26.44
CA GLU A 195 8.30 10.58 -24.96
C GLU A 195 8.28 9.22 -24.28
N LYS A 196 9.20 8.98 -23.36
CA LYS A 196 9.27 7.73 -22.57
C LYS A 196 8.02 7.53 -21.74
N THR A 197 7.53 6.30 -21.71
CA THR A 197 6.36 5.84 -20.95
C THR A 197 6.74 4.61 -20.12
N GLY A 198 5.81 4.04 -19.37
CA GLY A 198 6.07 2.83 -18.61
C GLY A 198 7.27 2.97 -17.66
N ILE A 199 8.03 1.89 -17.52
CA ILE A 199 9.21 1.86 -16.63
C ILE A 199 10.30 2.86 -17.07
N ALA A 200 10.40 3.15 -18.35
CA ALA A 200 11.34 4.15 -18.86
C ALA A 200 11.01 5.57 -18.40
N HIS A 201 9.72 5.89 -18.25
CA HIS A 201 9.28 7.15 -17.64
C HIS A 201 9.66 7.24 -16.16
N LEU A 202 9.41 6.18 -15.38
CA LEU A 202 9.76 6.13 -13.97
C LEU A 202 11.26 6.34 -13.72
N LYS A 203 12.09 5.71 -14.56
CA LYS A 203 13.55 5.90 -14.55
C LYS A 203 13.95 7.33 -14.91
N GLU A 204 13.33 7.90 -15.93
CA GLU A 204 13.59 9.28 -16.36
C GLU A 204 13.19 10.29 -15.26
N LEU A 205 12.05 10.09 -14.61
CA LEU A 205 11.57 10.93 -13.52
C LEU A 205 12.49 10.81 -12.29
N GLY A 206 13.04 9.63 -12.03
CA GLY A 206 14.03 9.39 -10.99
C GLY A 206 13.44 9.04 -9.63
N VAL A 207 12.21 8.55 -9.57
CA VAL A 207 11.59 8.03 -8.34
C VAL A 207 12.31 6.78 -7.83
N THR A 208 12.20 6.50 -6.54
CA THR A 208 12.90 5.37 -5.91
C THR A 208 11.95 4.23 -5.56
N HIS A 209 10.68 4.52 -5.37
CA HIS A 209 9.65 3.57 -5.00
C HIS A 209 8.40 3.81 -5.85
N VAL A 210 7.79 2.72 -6.29
CA VAL A 210 6.45 2.73 -6.87
C VAL A 210 5.49 2.16 -5.81
N HIS A 211 4.47 2.93 -5.46
CA HIS A 211 3.35 2.48 -4.66
C HIS A 211 2.24 2.04 -5.62
N LEU A 212 1.99 0.74 -5.67
CA LEU A 212 0.93 0.15 -6.48
C LEU A 212 -0.37 0.12 -5.69
N LEU A 213 -1.45 0.68 -6.23
CA LEU A 213 -2.79 0.50 -5.69
C LEU A 213 -3.10 -1.00 -5.54
N PRO A 214 -4.15 -1.41 -4.80
CA PRO A 214 -4.37 -2.81 -4.46
C PRO A 214 -4.14 -3.76 -5.64
N SER A 215 -3.24 -4.70 -5.43
CA SER A 215 -2.78 -5.66 -6.45
C SER A 215 -3.02 -7.12 -6.04
N PHE A 216 -3.64 -7.34 -4.87
CA PHE A 216 -4.19 -8.63 -4.47
C PHE A 216 -5.57 -8.86 -5.10
N ASP A 217 -6.06 -10.10 -5.05
CA ASP A 217 -7.35 -10.53 -5.60
C ASP A 217 -8.52 -9.81 -4.91
N PHE A 218 -9.31 -9.06 -5.68
CA PHE A 218 -10.45 -8.27 -5.22
C PHE A 218 -11.74 -8.62 -5.98
N SER A 219 -12.92 -8.21 -5.47
CA SER A 219 -14.21 -8.76 -5.88
C SER A 219 -14.87 -8.07 -7.07
N SER A 220 -14.57 -6.80 -7.33
CA SER A 220 -15.39 -5.94 -8.19
C SER A 220 -15.17 -6.11 -9.68
N VAL A 221 -14.13 -6.85 -10.11
CA VAL A 221 -13.86 -7.14 -11.52
C VAL A 221 -14.17 -8.60 -11.83
N ASP A 222 -15.07 -8.85 -12.78
CA ASP A 222 -15.35 -10.19 -13.27
C ASP A 222 -14.25 -10.63 -14.26
N GLU A 223 -13.32 -11.44 -13.77
CA GLU A 223 -12.18 -11.94 -14.54
C GLU A 223 -12.60 -12.77 -15.79
N THR A 224 -13.84 -13.29 -15.81
CA THR A 224 -14.35 -14.03 -16.98
C THR A 224 -14.79 -13.12 -18.12
N LYS A 225 -14.85 -11.80 -17.90
CA LYS A 225 -15.34 -10.81 -18.85
C LYS A 225 -14.34 -9.70 -19.14
N LEU A 226 -13.04 -10.00 -19.12
CA LEU A 226 -11.98 -8.99 -19.35
C LEU A 226 -11.98 -8.40 -20.79
N ASN A 227 -12.76 -8.96 -21.69
CA ASN A 227 -13.05 -8.38 -23.00
C ASN A 227 -14.04 -7.18 -22.96
N LYS A 228 -14.63 -6.91 -21.80
CA LYS A 228 -15.47 -5.74 -21.55
C LYS A 228 -14.73 -4.75 -20.66
N PRO A 229 -14.92 -3.43 -20.87
CA PRO A 229 -14.36 -2.43 -19.96
C PRO A 229 -14.86 -2.64 -18.54
N GLN A 230 -13.94 -2.83 -17.61
CA GLN A 230 -14.18 -2.94 -16.18
C GLN A 230 -13.06 -2.20 -15.47
N TYR A 231 -13.37 -1.45 -14.45
CA TYR A 231 -12.44 -0.66 -13.70
C TYR A 231 -12.81 -0.63 -12.21
N ASN A 232 -11.85 -0.88 -11.38
CA ASN A 232 -11.92 -0.59 -9.94
C ASN A 232 -10.52 -0.33 -9.39
N TRP A 233 -10.39 0.46 -8.31
CA TRP A 233 -9.11 0.64 -7.63
C TRP A 233 -8.66 -0.62 -6.86
N GLY A 234 -9.60 -1.51 -6.49
CA GLY A 234 -9.31 -2.77 -5.82
C GLY A 234 -9.40 -2.73 -4.29
N TYR A 235 -10.04 -1.72 -3.69
CA TYR A 235 -10.24 -1.64 -2.23
C TYR A 235 -11.40 -2.50 -1.73
N ASP A 236 -11.66 -3.62 -2.38
CA ASP A 236 -12.67 -4.62 -2.01
C ASP A 236 -12.05 -6.03 -1.97
N PRO A 237 -11.15 -6.29 -0.99
CA PRO A 237 -10.32 -7.49 -0.94
C PRO A 237 -11.12 -8.77 -0.77
N LYS A 238 -10.70 -9.83 -1.48
CA LYS A 238 -11.27 -11.17 -1.44
C LYS A 238 -10.24 -12.21 -0.97
N ASN A 239 -9.10 -12.34 -1.66
CA ASN A 239 -8.02 -13.25 -1.32
C ASN A 239 -6.70 -12.48 -1.14
N TYR A 240 -6.32 -12.24 0.10
CA TYR A 240 -5.24 -11.32 0.47
C TYR A 240 -3.83 -11.75 0.05
N ASN A 241 -3.60 -13.06 -0.20
CA ASN A 241 -2.28 -13.60 -0.53
C ASN A 241 -2.16 -14.01 -1.99
N VAL A 242 -3.05 -13.53 -2.84
CA VAL A 242 -3.10 -13.88 -4.27
C VAL A 242 -3.03 -12.61 -5.10
N PRO A 243 -2.18 -12.52 -6.13
CA PRO A 243 -2.21 -11.40 -7.07
C PRO A 243 -3.51 -11.33 -7.86
N GLU A 244 -3.97 -10.12 -8.18
CA GLU A 244 -5.21 -9.85 -8.92
C GLU A 244 -5.17 -10.47 -10.33
N GLY A 245 -6.20 -11.23 -10.68
CA GLY A 245 -6.24 -11.92 -11.97
C GLY A 245 -6.58 -11.03 -13.15
N SER A 246 -7.29 -9.92 -12.96
CA SER A 246 -7.57 -8.99 -14.05
C SER A 246 -6.31 -8.28 -14.58
N TYR A 247 -5.24 -8.23 -13.77
CA TYR A 247 -3.94 -7.72 -14.19
C TYR A 247 -3.03 -8.77 -14.81
N ALA A 248 -3.42 -10.05 -14.80
CA ALA A 248 -2.70 -11.11 -15.50
C ALA A 248 -3.15 -11.23 -16.95
N THR A 249 -2.30 -11.84 -17.79
CA THR A 249 -2.63 -12.10 -19.21
C THR A 249 -3.61 -13.25 -19.36
N ASP A 250 -3.63 -14.21 -18.42
CA ASP A 250 -4.57 -15.32 -18.38
C ASP A 250 -5.06 -15.59 -16.94
N PRO A 251 -6.25 -15.08 -16.56
CA PRO A 251 -6.79 -15.26 -15.21
C PRO A 251 -7.26 -16.68 -14.91
N TYR A 252 -7.44 -17.52 -15.94
CA TYR A 252 -7.85 -18.91 -15.76
C TYR A 252 -6.71 -19.83 -15.28
N LYS A 253 -5.45 -19.39 -15.44
CA LYS A 253 -4.24 -20.08 -15.00
C LYS A 253 -3.68 -19.46 -13.72
N PRO A 254 -3.84 -20.10 -12.56
CA PRO A 254 -3.42 -19.52 -11.28
C PRO A 254 -1.93 -19.14 -11.20
N ASP A 255 -1.05 -19.90 -11.87
CA ASP A 255 0.38 -19.67 -11.90
C ASP A 255 0.78 -18.42 -12.72
N VAL A 256 -0.04 -18.03 -13.71
CA VAL A 256 0.26 -16.89 -14.59
C VAL A 256 0.25 -15.58 -13.80
N ARG A 257 -0.80 -15.31 -13.01
CA ARG A 257 -0.88 -14.08 -12.20
C ARG A 257 0.29 -13.95 -11.21
N ILE A 258 0.71 -15.06 -10.63
CA ILE A 258 1.83 -15.11 -9.69
C ILE A 258 3.16 -14.83 -10.40
N ARG A 259 3.40 -15.50 -11.52
CA ARG A 259 4.63 -15.35 -12.32
C ARG A 259 4.76 -13.93 -12.87
N GLU A 260 3.67 -13.37 -13.41
CA GLU A 260 3.68 -12.03 -13.99
C GLU A 260 3.88 -10.93 -12.95
N PHE A 261 3.32 -11.08 -11.74
CA PHE A 261 3.61 -10.18 -10.64
C PHE A 261 5.11 -10.22 -10.24
N LYS A 262 5.69 -11.42 -10.12
CA LYS A 262 7.13 -11.59 -9.87
C LYS A 262 7.99 -10.97 -10.98
N GLN A 263 7.60 -11.15 -12.25
CA GLN A 263 8.29 -10.52 -13.39
C GLN A 263 8.27 -9.00 -13.31
N MET A 264 7.15 -8.41 -12.93
CA MET A 264 7.00 -6.97 -12.72
C MET A 264 7.94 -6.48 -11.62
N VAL A 265 7.93 -7.11 -10.44
CA VAL A 265 8.81 -6.74 -9.31
C VAL A 265 10.28 -6.81 -9.74
N MET A 266 10.68 -7.91 -10.37
CA MET A 266 12.05 -8.10 -10.86
C MET A 266 12.46 -7.03 -11.89
N ALA A 267 11.55 -6.61 -12.76
CA ALA A 267 11.81 -5.55 -13.74
C ALA A 267 12.00 -4.19 -13.08
N LEU A 268 11.17 -3.86 -12.07
CA LEU A 268 11.31 -2.64 -11.29
C LEU A 268 12.61 -2.64 -10.48
N HIS A 269 12.99 -3.76 -9.85
CA HIS A 269 14.27 -3.89 -9.14
C HIS A 269 15.47 -3.67 -10.07
N ARG A 270 15.46 -4.28 -11.26
CA ARG A 270 16.50 -4.03 -12.29
C ARG A 270 16.58 -2.57 -12.74
N ALA A 271 15.46 -1.86 -12.65
CA ALA A 271 15.41 -0.42 -12.93
C ALA A 271 15.88 0.44 -11.75
N GLY A 272 16.23 -0.16 -10.59
CA GLY A 272 16.60 0.53 -9.37
C GLY A 272 15.40 1.08 -8.58
N ILE A 273 14.21 0.54 -8.80
CA ILE A 273 12.95 1.01 -8.22
C ILE A 273 12.39 -0.09 -7.31
N ARG A 274 12.07 0.27 -6.08
CA ARG A 274 11.42 -0.60 -5.10
C ARG A 274 9.91 -0.60 -5.26
N VAL A 275 9.26 -1.65 -4.78
CA VAL A 275 7.81 -1.85 -4.89
C VAL A 275 7.16 -1.75 -3.52
N ILE A 276 6.21 -0.83 -3.37
CA ILE A 276 5.31 -0.73 -2.23
C ILE A 276 3.94 -1.25 -2.67
N MET A 277 3.37 -2.15 -1.89
CA MET A 277 2.04 -2.69 -2.12
C MET A 277 1.03 -2.01 -1.20
N ASP A 278 -0.09 -1.58 -1.77
CA ASP A 278 -1.24 -1.13 -0.99
C ASP A 278 -1.98 -2.34 -0.42
N VAL A 279 -2.18 -2.34 0.90
CA VAL A 279 -2.80 -3.45 1.62
C VAL A 279 -4.03 -3.00 2.40
N VAL A 280 -5.12 -3.75 2.27
CA VAL A 280 -6.45 -3.41 2.79
C VAL A 280 -6.87 -4.46 3.82
N TYR A 281 -6.13 -4.55 4.94
CA TYR A 281 -6.47 -5.50 6.00
C TYR A 281 -7.56 -4.99 6.94
N ASN A 282 -8.00 -3.76 6.77
CA ASN A 282 -8.98 -3.12 7.64
C ASN A 282 -10.42 -3.58 7.40
N HIS A 283 -10.75 -4.14 6.23
CA HIS A 283 -12.06 -4.68 5.90
C HIS A 283 -11.98 -5.74 4.79
N THR A 284 -13.10 -6.43 4.54
CA THR A 284 -13.30 -7.32 3.40
C THR A 284 -14.40 -6.78 2.48
N ALA A 285 -14.39 -7.19 1.21
CA ALA A 285 -15.40 -6.80 0.22
C ALA A 285 -16.84 -7.11 0.67
N LEU A 286 -17.04 -8.27 1.30
CA LEU A 286 -18.31 -8.71 1.86
C LEU A 286 -18.08 -9.09 3.32
N THR A 287 -19.04 -8.79 4.21
CA THR A 287 -19.04 -9.32 5.57
C THR A 287 -19.62 -10.75 5.54
N LYS A 288 -20.91 -10.87 5.34
CA LYS A 288 -21.56 -12.18 5.20
C LYS A 288 -21.13 -12.84 3.90
N GLY A 289 -20.70 -14.11 3.99
CA GLY A 289 -20.22 -14.88 2.85
C GLY A 289 -18.77 -14.60 2.46
N SER A 290 -18.04 -13.77 3.22
CA SER A 290 -16.57 -13.67 3.10
C SER A 290 -15.89 -14.98 3.46
N ASN A 291 -14.65 -15.13 3.04
CA ASN A 291 -13.84 -16.29 3.43
C ASN A 291 -13.68 -16.37 4.96
N PHE A 292 -13.60 -15.23 5.64
CA PHE A 292 -13.54 -15.14 7.10
C PHE A 292 -14.80 -15.69 7.77
N GLU A 293 -15.99 -15.23 7.35
CA GLU A 293 -17.26 -15.68 7.93
C GLU A 293 -17.58 -17.13 7.62
N ARG A 294 -17.19 -17.63 6.45
CA ARG A 294 -17.37 -19.05 6.09
C ARG A 294 -16.44 -19.99 6.87
N THR A 295 -15.35 -19.45 7.42
CA THR A 295 -14.35 -20.25 8.16
C THR A 295 -14.59 -20.16 9.67
N VAL A 296 -14.65 -18.95 10.24
CA VAL A 296 -14.84 -18.72 11.68
C VAL A 296 -15.77 -17.51 11.89
N PRO A 297 -17.08 -17.71 11.85
CA PRO A 297 -18.05 -16.62 11.94
C PRO A 297 -17.82 -15.69 13.12
N GLY A 298 -17.84 -14.38 12.87
CA GLY A 298 -17.72 -13.30 13.84
C GLY A 298 -16.30 -13.02 14.34
N TYR A 299 -15.37 -13.96 14.22
CA TYR A 299 -14.04 -13.83 14.83
C TYR A 299 -13.16 -12.76 14.18
N PHE A 300 -13.20 -12.63 12.88
CA PHE A 300 -12.32 -11.71 12.15
C PHE A 300 -12.78 -10.25 12.19
N TYR A 301 -14.02 -9.99 12.62
CA TYR A 301 -14.61 -8.67 12.60
C TYR A 301 -14.94 -8.16 13.99
N ARG A 302 -14.75 -6.86 14.20
CA ARG A 302 -15.28 -6.20 15.40
C ARG A 302 -16.79 -6.13 15.35
N GLN A 303 -17.38 -6.20 16.51
CA GLN A 303 -18.82 -6.11 16.75
C GLN A 303 -19.09 -5.11 17.87
N ASP A 304 -20.24 -4.46 17.82
CA ASP A 304 -20.72 -3.65 18.92
C ASP A 304 -21.29 -4.51 20.05
N SER A 305 -21.77 -3.87 21.13
CA SER A 305 -22.35 -4.55 22.29
C SER A 305 -23.61 -5.36 21.98
N GLU A 306 -24.24 -5.14 20.83
CA GLU A 306 -25.41 -5.88 20.36
C GLU A 306 -25.03 -7.02 19.40
N GLY A 307 -23.74 -7.26 19.17
CA GLY A 307 -23.23 -8.27 18.24
C GLY A 307 -23.37 -7.90 16.77
N LYS A 308 -23.65 -6.65 16.46
CA LYS A 308 -23.71 -6.14 15.09
C LYS A 308 -22.31 -5.78 14.60
N PHE A 309 -21.98 -6.11 13.37
CA PHE A 309 -20.69 -5.78 12.78
C PHE A 309 -20.43 -4.27 12.76
N ALA A 310 -19.30 -3.88 13.29
CA ALA A 310 -18.80 -2.52 13.26
C ALA A 310 -18.35 -2.11 11.85
N ASN A 311 -18.33 -0.81 11.56
CA ASN A 311 -18.10 -0.30 10.21
C ASN A 311 -17.26 0.99 10.19
N ALA A 312 -16.13 0.99 10.85
CA ALA A 312 -15.22 2.14 10.81
C ALA A 312 -14.51 2.30 9.45
N SER A 313 -14.52 1.27 8.61
CA SER A 313 -14.02 1.36 7.24
C SER A 313 -14.94 2.14 6.30
N GLY A 314 -16.24 2.26 6.63
CA GLY A 314 -17.26 2.78 5.70
C GLY A 314 -17.66 1.77 4.62
N CYS A 315 -17.08 0.55 4.62
CA CYS A 315 -17.28 -0.50 3.60
C CYS A 315 -18.15 -1.67 4.10
N GLY A 316 -18.80 -1.53 5.26
CA GLY A 316 -19.72 -2.52 5.79
C GLY A 316 -19.17 -3.41 6.92
N ASN A 317 -17.87 -3.38 7.18
CA ASN A 317 -17.22 -4.12 8.25
C ASN A 317 -15.89 -3.47 8.66
N GLU A 318 -15.34 -3.90 9.78
CA GLU A 318 -13.96 -3.63 10.19
C GLU A 318 -13.33 -4.86 10.84
N THR A 319 -12.08 -5.14 10.55
CA THR A 319 -11.36 -6.29 11.08
C THR A 319 -10.89 -6.07 12.51
N ALA A 320 -10.85 -7.15 13.30
CA ALA A 320 -10.45 -7.16 14.70
C ALA A 320 -8.96 -7.50 14.84
N SER A 321 -8.07 -6.58 14.41
CA SER A 321 -6.62 -6.82 14.38
C SER A 321 -6.01 -7.15 15.75
N GLU A 322 -6.66 -6.75 16.84
CA GLU A 322 -6.26 -7.04 18.21
C GLU A 322 -6.39 -8.53 18.58
N ARG A 323 -7.23 -9.30 17.87
CA ARG A 323 -7.40 -10.73 18.14
C ARG A 323 -6.21 -11.53 17.62
N ALA A 324 -5.76 -12.49 18.42
CA ALA A 324 -4.49 -13.20 18.19
C ALA A 324 -4.35 -13.80 16.78
N MET A 325 -5.37 -14.53 16.28
CA MET A 325 -5.29 -15.16 14.96
C MET A 325 -5.51 -14.16 13.81
N VAL A 326 -6.20 -13.04 14.04
CA VAL A 326 -6.29 -11.95 13.05
C VAL A 326 -4.96 -11.24 12.92
N ARG A 327 -4.31 -10.91 14.04
CA ARG A 327 -2.95 -10.35 14.07
C ARG A 327 -1.97 -11.27 13.35
N LYS A 328 -2.00 -12.57 13.68
CA LYS A 328 -1.16 -13.58 13.04
C LYS A 328 -1.39 -13.63 11.53
N PHE A 329 -2.65 -13.62 11.09
CA PHE A 329 -3.03 -13.57 9.68
C PHE A 329 -2.37 -12.37 8.97
N ILE A 330 -2.49 -11.17 9.52
CA ILE A 330 -1.94 -9.95 8.89
C ILE A 330 -0.40 -10.03 8.84
N ILE A 331 0.25 -10.43 9.94
CA ILE A 331 1.71 -10.57 10.00
C ILE A 331 2.20 -11.59 8.97
N GLU A 332 1.61 -12.77 8.92
CA GLU A 332 2.04 -13.81 7.98
C GLU A 332 1.77 -13.42 6.53
N SER A 333 0.68 -12.69 6.27
CA SER A 333 0.37 -12.18 4.94
C SER A 333 1.41 -11.17 4.45
N VAL A 334 1.76 -10.14 5.23
CA VAL A 334 2.80 -9.17 4.81
C VAL A 334 4.18 -9.82 4.69
N CYS A 335 4.52 -10.75 5.59
CA CYS A 335 5.76 -11.53 5.50
C CYS A 335 5.79 -12.41 4.23
N TYR A 336 4.67 -12.98 3.85
CA TYR A 336 4.54 -13.74 2.62
C TYR A 336 4.80 -12.87 1.39
N TRP A 337 4.18 -11.70 1.28
CA TRP A 337 4.44 -10.76 0.19
C TRP A 337 5.90 -10.29 0.14
N ALA A 338 6.50 -10.04 1.31
CA ALA A 338 7.91 -9.64 1.39
C ALA A 338 8.89 -10.75 0.97
N ASN A 339 8.61 -12.02 1.34
CA ASN A 339 9.48 -13.14 1.04
C ASN A 339 9.24 -13.76 -0.33
N GLU A 340 7.97 -13.99 -0.71
CA GLU A 340 7.62 -14.71 -1.94
C GLU A 340 7.66 -13.80 -3.17
N TYR A 341 7.29 -12.52 -3.00
CA TYR A 341 7.23 -11.56 -4.10
C TYR A 341 8.27 -10.44 -4.02
N HIS A 342 9.14 -10.47 -3.01
CA HIS A 342 10.19 -9.47 -2.75
C HIS A 342 9.66 -8.03 -2.65
N VAL A 343 8.42 -7.85 -2.18
CA VAL A 343 7.82 -6.52 -1.95
C VAL A 343 8.65 -5.74 -0.93
N ASP A 344 8.92 -4.46 -1.20
CA ASP A 344 9.85 -3.61 -0.45
C ASP A 344 9.17 -2.64 0.52
N GLY A 345 7.86 -2.63 0.54
CA GLY A 345 7.10 -1.78 1.45
C GLY A 345 5.61 -2.03 1.38
N PHE A 346 4.91 -1.49 2.37
CA PHE A 346 3.46 -1.63 2.50
C PHE A 346 2.82 -0.29 2.87
N ARG A 347 1.78 0.09 2.13
CA ARG A 347 0.87 1.17 2.50
C ARG A 347 -0.39 0.55 3.07
N PHE A 348 -0.69 0.84 4.32
CA PHE A 348 -1.90 0.36 4.98
C PHE A 348 -3.06 1.33 4.75
N ASP A 349 -4.04 0.87 4.00
CA ASP A 349 -5.33 1.53 3.86
C ASP A 349 -6.01 1.63 5.22
N LEU A 350 -6.57 2.80 5.55
CA LEU A 350 -7.20 3.07 6.84
C LEU A 350 -6.42 2.46 8.02
N MET A 351 -5.10 2.68 8.07
CA MET A 351 -4.20 2.17 9.10
C MET A 351 -4.72 2.45 10.52
N GLY A 352 -5.45 3.56 10.68
CA GLY A 352 -6.06 3.98 11.94
C GLY A 352 -7.15 3.05 12.48
N ILE A 353 -7.56 2.02 11.74
CA ILE A 353 -8.45 0.96 12.22
C ILE A 353 -7.68 -0.14 12.97
N HIS A 354 -6.42 -0.37 12.61
CA HIS A 354 -5.59 -1.38 13.25
C HIS A 354 -5.10 -0.93 14.62
N ASP A 355 -4.92 -1.88 15.53
CA ASP A 355 -4.33 -1.60 16.83
C ASP A 355 -2.81 -1.40 16.74
N ILE A 356 -2.27 -0.59 17.67
CA ILE A 356 -0.84 -0.24 17.73
C ILE A 356 0.05 -1.48 17.91
N VAL A 357 -0.41 -2.47 18.69
CA VAL A 357 0.37 -3.68 18.97
C VAL A 357 0.57 -4.46 17.69
N THR A 358 -0.49 -4.67 16.92
CA THR A 358 -0.42 -5.35 15.61
C THR A 358 0.52 -4.63 14.65
N MET A 359 0.44 -3.31 14.54
CA MET A 359 1.35 -2.55 13.66
C MET A 359 2.81 -2.67 14.10
N LYS A 360 3.09 -2.67 15.40
CA LYS A 360 4.44 -2.85 15.92
C LYS A 360 4.99 -4.27 15.68
N GLU A 361 4.16 -5.30 15.85
CA GLU A 361 4.55 -6.67 15.56
C GLU A 361 4.79 -6.90 14.06
N ILE A 362 4.00 -6.27 13.18
CA ILE A 362 4.26 -6.23 11.73
C ILE A 362 5.64 -5.62 11.46
N ARG A 363 5.94 -4.45 12.05
CA ARG A 363 7.26 -3.80 11.85
C ARG A 363 8.40 -4.73 12.28
N LYS A 364 8.27 -5.33 13.46
CA LYS A 364 9.25 -6.27 14.00
C LYS A 364 9.45 -7.49 13.10
N ALA A 365 8.37 -8.08 12.59
CA ALA A 365 8.45 -9.23 11.70
C ALA A 365 9.14 -8.89 10.37
N LEU A 366 8.82 -7.75 9.78
CA LEU A 366 9.44 -7.27 8.55
C LEU A 366 10.91 -6.85 8.77
N ASP A 367 11.27 -6.30 9.94
CA ASP A 367 12.67 -6.04 10.31
C ASP A 367 13.52 -7.31 10.35
N GLY A 368 12.89 -8.43 10.70
CA GLY A 368 13.54 -9.77 10.66
C GLY A 368 13.80 -10.27 9.24
N ILE A 369 13.10 -9.74 8.23
CA ILE A 369 13.32 -10.05 6.81
C ILE A 369 14.31 -9.06 6.21
N ASP A 370 13.99 -7.77 6.26
CA ASP A 370 14.82 -6.67 5.79
C ASP A 370 14.38 -5.36 6.48
N PRO A 371 15.21 -4.73 7.31
CA PRO A 371 14.85 -3.51 8.03
C PRO A 371 14.64 -2.29 7.10
N THR A 372 14.97 -2.42 5.82
CA THR A 372 14.72 -1.37 4.81
C THR A 372 13.35 -1.47 4.15
N ILE A 373 12.52 -2.46 4.49
CA ILE A 373 11.12 -2.53 4.06
C ILE A 373 10.35 -1.37 4.70
N PHE A 374 9.75 -0.51 3.88
CA PHE A 374 9.10 0.69 4.35
C PHE A 374 7.61 0.46 4.66
N ILE A 375 7.14 0.97 5.80
CA ILE A 375 5.73 0.90 6.20
C ILE A 375 5.18 2.30 6.39
N TYR A 376 4.03 2.56 5.80
CA TYR A 376 3.25 3.76 6.06
C TYR A 376 1.76 3.51 5.81
N GLY A 377 0.92 4.45 6.20
CA GLY A 377 -0.51 4.29 5.96
C GLY A 377 -1.32 5.52 6.30
N GLU A 378 -2.62 5.37 6.19
CA GLU A 378 -3.59 6.38 6.56
C GLU A 378 -3.86 6.32 8.06
N GLY A 379 -3.36 7.31 8.80
CA GLY A 379 -3.52 7.42 10.25
C GLY A 379 -4.93 7.86 10.68
N TRP A 380 -5.98 7.37 10.01
CA TRP A 380 -7.39 7.67 10.28
C TRP A 380 -8.29 6.47 9.96
N ALA A 381 -9.56 6.59 10.28
CA ALA A 381 -10.65 5.70 9.89
C ALA A 381 -11.72 6.51 9.17
N ALA A 382 -12.54 5.88 8.35
CA ALA A 382 -13.67 6.53 7.67
C ALA A 382 -14.88 6.75 8.61
N GLY A 383 -15.04 5.90 9.62
CA GLY A 383 -16.06 5.98 10.67
C GLY A 383 -15.45 5.97 12.06
N THR A 384 -16.25 5.60 13.06
CA THR A 384 -15.80 5.48 14.46
C THR A 384 -15.47 4.01 14.77
N PRO A 385 -14.18 3.67 15.02
CA PRO A 385 -13.78 2.32 15.40
C PRO A 385 -14.31 1.93 16.77
N GLN A 386 -14.46 0.63 17.03
CA GLN A 386 -14.90 0.10 18.32
C GLN A 386 -13.80 0.16 19.41
N LEU A 387 -12.53 0.09 19.03
CA LEU A 387 -11.44 0.24 19.99
C LEU A 387 -11.24 1.71 20.38
N PRO A 388 -10.74 1.96 21.62
CA PRO A 388 -10.36 3.29 22.06
C PRO A 388 -9.28 3.91 21.12
N ALA A 389 -9.41 5.19 20.84
CA ALA A 389 -8.46 5.89 19.96
C ALA A 389 -7.00 5.82 20.43
N SER A 390 -6.77 5.63 21.75
CA SER A 390 -5.43 5.47 22.35
C SER A 390 -4.75 4.13 21.97
N GLU A 391 -5.52 3.14 21.57
CA GLU A 391 -5.04 1.81 21.19
C GLU A 391 -4.87 1.65 19.68
N LEU A 392 -5.38 2.59 18.90
CA LEU A 392 -5.40 2.54 17.44
C LEU A 392 -4.20 3.22 16.82
N ALA A 393 -3.79 2.73 15.66
CA ALA A 393 -2.70 3.29 14.85
C ALA A 393 -3.12 4.58 14.13
N MET A 394 -3.85 5.43 14.84
CA MET A 394 -4.22 6.78 14.41
C MET A 394 -2.97 7.66 14.29
N LYS A 395 -3.02 8.67 13.43
CA LYS A 395 -1.92 9.60 13.18
C LYS A 395 -1.31 10.16 14.48
N ASN A 396 -2.17 10.54 15.44
CA ASN A 396 -1.72 11.08 16.72
C ASN A 396 -0.94 10.09 17.61
N ASN A 397 -0.91 8.80 17.25
CA ASN A 397 -0.21 7.74 17.95
C ASN A 397 1.04 7.25 17.20
N VAL A 398 1.33 7.76 16.00
CA VAL A 398 2.47 7.34 15.18
C VAL A 398 3.81 7.48 15.90
N TYR A 399 3.92 8.46 16.83
CA TYR A 399 5.11 8.61 17.68
C TYR A 399 5.43 7.36 18.52
N GLN A 400 4.45 6.48 18.77
CA GLN A 400 4.60 5.21 19.49
C GLN A 400 5.05 4.06 18.59
N MET A 401 5.08 4.27 17.28
CA MET A 401 5.38 3.26 16.26
C MET A 401 6.61 3.64 15.43
N PRO A 402 7.82 3.57 16.01
CA PRO A 402 9.05 3.86 15.27
C PRO A 402 9.16 3.01 14.01
N GLY A 403 9.60 3.62 12.89
CA GLY A 403 9.74 2.94 11.61
C GLY A 403 8.44 2.78 10.82
N ILE A 404 7.33 3.35 11.31
CA ILE A 404 6.04 3.43 10.61
C ILE A 404 5.69 4.91 10.38
N ALA A 405 5.32 5.26 9.15
CA ALA A 405 4.95 6.61 8.75
C ALA A 405 3.44 6.75 8.52
N ALA A 406 2.97 7.97 8.44
CA ALA A 406 1.59 8.28 8.09
C ALA A 406 1.50 9.46 7.11
N PHE A 407 0.40 9.48 6.36
CA PHE A 407 0.06 10.62 5.50
C PHE A 407 -0.18 11.89 6.30
N SER A 408 0.36 13.01 5.81
CA SER A 408 0.23 14.34 6.41
C SER A 408 -0.89 15.14 5.77
N ASP A 409 -2.14 14.82 6.10
CA ASP A 409 -3.30 15.55 5.58
C ASP A 409 -3.29 17.03 5.97
N GLU A 410 -2.67 17.42 7.08
CA GLU A 410 -2.46 18.81 7.45
C GLU A 410 -1.56 19.57 6.48
N PHE A 411 -0.52 18.94 5.94
CA PHE A 411 0.36 19.57 4.93
C PHE A 411 -0.37 19.68 3.58
N ARG A 412 -0.98 18.57 3.14
CA ARG A 412 -1.83 18.56 1.94
C ARG A 412 -2.88 19.69 1.98
N ASP A 413 -3.64 19.74 3.08
CA ASP A 413 -4.73 20.71 3.25
C ASP A 413 -4.20 22.16 3.33
N SER A 414 -3.01 22.37 3.91
CA SER A 414 -2.37 23.67 3.95
C SER A 414 -1.84 24.13 2.58
N LEU A 415 -1.52 23.20 1.69
CA LEU A 415 -1.11 23.51 0.32
C LEU A 415 -2.31 23.75 -0.60
N ARG A 416 -3.22 22.77 -0.73
CA ARG A 416 -4.29 22.77 -1.75
C ARG A 416 -5.70 23.08 -1.23
N GLY A 417 -5.93 23.01 0.07
CA GLY A 417 -7.24 23.14 0.70
C GLY A 417 -7.78 21.82 1.27
N PRO A 418 -8.74 21.92 2.21
CA PRO A 418 -9.20 20.80 3.00
C PRO A 418 -10.00 19.76 2.19
N PHE A 419 -9.85 18.48 2.55
CA PHE A 419 -10.64 17.38 2.03
C PHE A 419 -12.16 17.60 2.25
N GLY A 420 -12.98 17.23 1.29
CA GLY A 420 -14.45 17.34 1.35
C GLY A 420 -15.00 18.79 1.31
N LYS A 421 -14.15 19.75 0.94
CA LYS A 421 -14.51 21.16 0.71
C LYS A 421 -13.79 21.65 -0.54
N ASP A 422 -14.19 21.11 -1.67
CA ASP A 422 -13.44 21.19 -2.92
C ASP A 422 -13.30 22.62 -3.46
N GLU A 423 -14.24 23.49 -3.15
CA GLU A 423 -14.21 24.91 -3.50
C GLU A 423 -13.21 25.73 -2.68
N LYS A 424 -12.70 25.18 -1.55
CA LYS A 424 -11.76 25.87 -0.69
C LYS A 424 -10.32 25.58 -1.09
N GLY A 425 -9.64 26.61 -1.56
CA GLY A 425 -8.20 26.56 -1.77
C GLY A 425 -7.40 26.94 -0.51
N ALA A 426 -6.08 26.87 -0.62
CA ALA A 426 -5.17 27.21 0.47
C ALA A 426 -3.93 27.98 -0.04
N PHE A 427 -2.75 27.69 0.52
CA PHE A 427 -1.51 28.45 0.26
C PHE A 427 -1.20 28.60 -1.22
N VAL A 428 -1.27 27.50 -2.00
CA VAL A 428 -0.83 27.48 -3.41
C VAL A 428 -1.58 28.50 -4.27
N ILE A 429 -2.89 28.73 -4.00
CA ILE A 429 -3.69 29.74 -4.72
C ILE A 429 -3.74 31.09 -4.00
N GLY A 430 -2.81 31.37 -3.11
CA GLY A 430 -2.70 32.67 -2.43
C GLY A 430 -3.74 32.91 -1.34
N ARG A 431 -4.32 31.87 -0.72
CA ARG A 431 -5.21 32.03 0.43
C ARG A 431 -4.37 32.21 1.72
N PRO A 432 -4.62 33.27 2.52
CA PRO A 432 -3.84 33.52 3.73
C PRO A 432 -4.18 32.57 4.88
N GLY A 433 -3.25 32.48 5.86
CA GLY A 433 -3.45 31.73 7.10
C GLY A 433 -3.10 30.23 7.01
N HIS A 434 -2.37 29.84 5.99
CA HIS A 434 -1.90 28.47 5.79
C HIS A 434 -0.37 28.30 5.97
N GLU A 435 0.35 29.42 6.17
CA GLU A 435 1.81 29.48 6.22
C GLU A 435 2.37 28.58 7.34
N THR A 436 1.72 28.54 8.51
CA THR A 436 2.16 27.71 9.64
C THR A 436 2.06 26.21 9.31
N GLY A 437 0.97 25.79 8.65
CA GLY A 437 0.83 24.39 8.21
C GLY A 437 1.84 24.03 7.12
N VAL A 438 2.14 24.95 6.20
CA VAL A 438 3.21 24.75 5.20
C VAL A 438 4.57 24.62 5.90
N LYS A 439 4.90 25.49 6.87
CA LYS A 439 6.14 25.38 7.65
C LYS A 439 6.25 24.06 8.40
N PHE A 440 5.14 23.58 8.99
CA PHE A 440 5.07 22.29 9.67
C PHE A 440 5.38 21.13 8.71
N GLY A 441 4.82 21.16 7.50
CA GLY A 441 5.15 20.20 6.46
C GLY A 441 6.61 20.28 6.00
N ILE A 442 7.16 21.48 5.85
CA ILE A 442 8.58 21.67 5.46
C ILE A 442 9.53 21.00 6.45
N VAL A 443 9.28 21.06 7.75
CA VAL A 443 10.12 20.39 8.76
C VAL A 443 9.83 18.90 8.91
N GLY A 444 8.89 18.34 8.14
CA GLY A 444 8.53 16.91 8.21
C GLY A 444 7.77 16.54 9.48
N GLY A 445 6.87 17.42 9.94
CA GLY A 445 5.95 17.14 11.05
C GLY A 445 6.58 17.11 12.45
N ILE A 446 7.85 17.43 12.58
CA ILE A 446 8.55 17.43 13.87
C ILE A 446 8.32 18.76 14.63
N ALA A 447 8.52 18.75 15.95
CA ALA A 447 8.56 19.98 16.74
C ALA A 447 9.70 20.88 16.28
N HIS A 448 9.43 22.17 16.05
CA HIS A 448 10.42 23.16 15.63
C HIS A 448 10.22 24.48 16.38
N PRO A 449 11.28 25.14 16.87
CA PRO A 449 11.16 26.32 17.75
C PRO A 449 10.46 27.53 17.10
N GLN A 450 10.47 27.61 15.77
CA GLN A 450 9.81 28.71 15.03
C GLN A 450 8.38 28.36 14.58
N ILE A 451 7.80 27.25 15.01
CA ILE A 451 6.44 26.83 14.66
C ILE A 451 5.59 26.72 15.92
N ASN A 452 4.51 27.49 15.98
CA ASN A 452 3.48 27.26 16.98
C ASN A 452 2.58 26.11 16.52
N ASN A 453 2.74 24.94 17.12
CA ASN A 453 2.02 23.73 16.73
C ASN A 453 0.51 23.82 16.98
N ASP A 454 0.07 24.60 18.01
CA ASP A 454 -1.35 24.82 18.29
C ASP A 454 -2.08 25.56 17.15
N SER A 455 -1.32 26.22 16.29
CA SER A 455 -1.85 26.90 15.10
C SER A 455 -1.91 26.02 13.86
N VAL A 456 -1.42 24.79 13.92
CA VAL A 456 -1.49 23.83 12.80
C VAL A 456 -2.83 23.11 12.86
N ARG A 457 -3.63 23.25 11.81
CA ARG A 457 -4.94 22.59 11.73
C ARG A 457 -4.79 21.06 11.74
N ARG A 458 -5.67 20.36 12.45
CA ARG A 458 -5.73 18.89 12.58
C ARG A 458 -4.52 18.26 13.27
N VAL A 459 -3.69 19.04 13.95
CA VAL A 459 -2.53 18.55 14.70
C VAL A 459 -2.66 18.97 16.16
N PRO A 460 -3.42 18.21 16.97
CA PRO A 460 -3.58 18.52 18.40
C PRO A 460 -2.27 18.34 19.18
N LYS A 461 -1.36 17.53 18.68
CA LYS A 461 0.01 17.33 19.22
C LYS A 461 0.96 16.89 18.11
N ILE A 462 2.26 17.06 18.33
CA ILE A 462 3.29 16.51 17.44
C ILE A 462 3.18 15.00 17.43
N TRP A 463 3.14 14.42 16.24
CA TRP A 463 2.94 12.99 16.06
C TRP A 463 4.13 12.27 15.39
N ALA A 464 5.03 12.99 14.74
CA ALA A 464 6.24 12.44 14.15
C ALA A 464 7.47 12.69 15.05
N ASN A 465 8.19 11.64 15.40
CA ASN A 465 9.49 11.74 16.10
C ASN A 465 10.62 12.03 15.14
N THR A 466 10.51 11.56 13.91
CA THR A 466 11.49 11.74 12.83
C THR A 466 10.76 12.16 11.56
N PRO A 467 11.41 12.89 10.65
CA PRO A 467 10.78 13.31 9.40
C PRO A 467 10.44 12.13 8.47
N SER A 468 11.07 10.98 8.64
CA SER A 468 10.74 9.77 7.90
C SER A 468 9.39 9.13 8.27
N GLN A 469 8.77 9.56 9.38
CA GLN A 469 7.41 9.18 9.73
C GLN A 469 6.33 10.04 9.05
N PHE A 470 6.73 11.04 8.29
CA PHE A 470 5.86 12.05 7.68
C PHE A 470 5.86 11.91 6.15
N ILE A 471 4.74 11.49 5.57
CA ILE A 471 4.57 11.46 4.11
C ILE A 471 4.16 12.84 3.64
N SER A 472 5.06 13.50 2.91
CA SER A 472 4.85 14.83 2.34
C SER A 472 4.18 14.71 0.98
N TYR A 473 2.94 15.16 0.86
CA TYR A 473 2.16 15.04 -0.37
C TYR A 473 1.19 16.21 -0.55
N VAL A 474 0.71 16.38 -1.75
CA VAL A 474 -0.31 17.38 -2.10
C VAL A 474 -1.51 16.72 -2.80
N SER A 475 -1.34 15.56 -3.40
CA SER A 475 -2.33 14.82 -4.16
C SER A 475 -2.10 13.31 -4.04
N CYS A 476 -3.14 12.51 -4.16
CA CYS A 476 -3.12 11.05 -4.21
C CYS A 476 -4.30 10.55 -5.05
N HIS A 477 -4.52 9.23 -5.09
CA HIS A 477 -5.65 8.66 -5.83
C HIS A 477 -7.00 9.11 -5.28
N ASP A 478 -7.14 9.30 -3.96
CA ASP A 478 -8.34 9.78 -3.30
C ASP A 478 -8.60 11.26 -3.56
N ASP A 479 -9.89 11.65 -3.61
CA ASP A 479 -10.33 13.01 -3.84
C ASP A 479 -9.92 13.52 -5.25
N LEU A 480 -10.00 14.81 -5.49
CA LEU A 480 -9.54 15.44 -6.72
C LEU A 480 -8.02 15.33 -6.87
N CYS A 481 -7.52 14.97 -8.06
CA CYS A 481 -6.11 15.17 -8.36
C CYS A 481 -5.75 16.66 -8.33
N LEU A 482 -4.47 17.01 -8.25
CA LEU A 482 -4.06 18.39 -8.02
C LEU A 482 -4.57 19.34 -9.11
N THR A 483 -4.46 18.99 -10.38
CA THR A 483 -4.96 19.80 -11.49
C THR A 483 -6.47 20.07 -11.40
N ASP A 484 -7.27 19.05 -11.08
CA ASP A 484 -8.71 19.20 -10.89
C ASP A 484 -9.02 20.10 -9.71
N ARG A 485 -8.29 19.91 -8.60
CA ARG A 485 -8.44 20.74 -7.41
C ARG A 485 -8.17 22.23 -7.70
N LEU A 486 -7.09 22.51 -8.44
CA LEU A 486 -6.75 23.87 -8.85
C LEU A 486 -7.83 24.49 -9.74
N LYS A 487 -8.39 23.73 -10.67
CA LYS A 487 -9.51 24.19 -11.53
C LYS A 487 -10.77 24.52 -10.74
N VAL A 488 -11.09 23.70 -9.72
CA VAL A 488 -12.28 23.93 -8.87
C VAL A 488 -12.08 25.13 -7.95
N THR A 489 -10.89 25.27 -7.36
CA THR A 489 -10.59 26.35 -6.41
C THR A 489 -10.29 27.70 -7.07
N LEU A 490 -9.91 27.68 -8.35
CA LEU A 490 -9.62 28.86 -9.16
C LEU A 490 -10.30 28.71 -10.54
N PRO A 491 -11.65 28.86 -10.60
CA PRO A 491 -12.39 28.72 -11.85
C PRO A 491 -11.89 29.71 -12.92
N GLY A 492 -11.63 29.19 -14.12
CA GLY A 492 -11.10 29.99 -15.23
C GLY A 492 -9.60 30.19 -15.23
N ALA A 493 -8.85 29.53 -14.33
CA ALA A 493 -7.40 29.56 -14.38
C ALA A 493 -6.86 29.11 -15.75
N SER A 494 -5.97 29.91 -16.29
CA SER A 494 -5.31 29.61 -17.56
C SER A 494 -4.31 28.44 -17.40
N VAL A 495 -3.97 27.78 -18.51
CA VAL A 495 -2.97 26.70 -18.50
C VAL A 495 -1.62 27.16 -17.94
N PRO A 496 -1.07 28.35 -18.27
CA PRO A 496 0.14 28.86 -17.63
C PRO A 496 0.01 29.01 -16.10
N GLU A 497 -1.13 29.47 -15.60
CA GLU A 497 -1.38 29.55 -14.14
C GLU A 497 -1.41 28.18 -13.50
N LEU A 498 -2.15 27.22 -14.07
CA LEU A 498 -2.19 25.84 -13.57
C LEU A 498 -0.79 25.24 -13.49
N LYS A 499 0.04 25.42 -14.52
CA LYS A 499 1.44 24.96 -14.54
C LYS A 499 2.27 25.61 -13.40
N ALA A 500 2.10 26.91 -13.17
CA ALA A 500 2.83 27.63 -12.13
C ALA A 500 2.42 27.13 -10.73
N LEU A 501 1.11 26.96 -10.50
CA LEU A 501 0.56 26.48 -9.22
C LEU A 501 0.96 25.03 -8.94
N GLN A 502 0.92 24.16 -9.96
CA GLN A 502 1.40 22.77 -9.87
C GLN A 502 2.88 22.74 -9.45
N LYS A 503 3.73 23.49 -10.15
CA LYS A 503 5.16 23.57 -9.85
C LYS A 503 5.43 24.11 -8.44
N LEU A 504 4.66 25.10 -7.97
CA LEU A 504 4.77 25.62 -6.60
C LEU A 504 4.42 24.57 -5.55
N ALA A 505 3.34 23.82 -5.76
CA ALA A 505 2.91 22.75 -4.86
C ALA A 505 3.98 21.65 -4.76
N GLU A 506 4.49 21.18 -5.90
CA GLU A 506 5.55 20.17 -5.96
C GLU A 506 6.86 20.67 -5.35
N THR A 507 7.17 21.96 -5.51
CA THR A 507 8.35 22.54 -4.86
C THR A 507 8.23 22.43 -3.33
N ALA A 508 7.06 22.71 -2.76
CA ALA A 508 6.87 22.56 -1.32
C ALA A 508 7.06 21.11 -0.86
N VAL A 509 6.52 20.13 -1.62
CA VAL A 509 6.67 18.71 -1.32
C VAL A 509 8.14 18.28 -1.40
N PHE A 510 8.84 18.55 -2.49
CA PHE A 510 10.21 18.06 -2.72
C PHE A 510 11.29 18.82 -1.96
N THR A 511 11.00 20.00 -1.43
CA THR A 511 11.92 20.74 -0.53
C THR A 511 11.63 20.52 0.95
N SER A 512 10.60 19.76 1.31
CA SER A 512 10.28 19.37 2.69
C SER A 512 11.23 18.28 3.21
N GLN A 513 11.32 18.12 4.53
CA GLN A 513 12.16 17.11 5.18
C GLN A 513 11.49 15.73 5.29
N GLY A 514 10.18 15.64 5.08
CA GLY A 514 9.44 14.38 5.08
C GLY A 514 9.74 13.51 3.84
N VAL A 515 9.09 12.37 3.75
CA VAL A 515 9.16 11.46 2.59
C VAL A 515 8.25 11.99 1.49
N PRO A 516 8.77 12.46 0.35
CA PRO A 516 7.93 13.00 -0.72
C PRO A 516 7.16 11.91 -1.44
N PHE A 517 5.94 12.23 -1.77
CA PHE A 517 4.99 11.38 -2.45
C PHE A 517 4.32 12.16 -3.58
N ILE A 518 4.26 11.58 -4.77
CA ILE A 518 3.62 12.15 -5.95
C ILE A 518 2.62 11.17 -6.53
N PHE A 519 1.44 11.65 -6.90
CA PHE A 519 0.44 10.87 -7.62
C PHE A 519 0.76 10.80 -9.11
N ALA A 520 0.68 9.60 -9.69
CA ALA A 520 1.02 9.35 -11.09
C ALA A 520 0.28 10.28 -12.05
N GLY A 521 1.05 11.04 -12.83
CA GLY A 521 0.56 12.01 -13.80
C GLY A 521 0.50 13.45 -13.27
N ASP A 522 0.68 13.71 -11.98
CA ASP A 522 0.76 15.09 -11.46
C ASP A 522 1.92 15.85 -12.12
N GLU A 523 3.02 15.18 -12.43
CA GLU A 523 4.18 15.74 -13.15
C GLU A 523 3.88 16.15 -14.60
N ILE A 524 2.71 15.76 -15.12
CA ILE A 524 2.23 16.10 -16.46
C ILE A 524 0.80 16.65 -16.46
N LEU A 525 0.37 17.28 -15.35
CA LEU A 525 -0.96 17.87 -15.17
C LEU A 525 -2.11 16.87 -15.42
N ARG A 526 -2.07 15.72 -14.75
CA ARG A 526 -3.17 14.74 -14.78
C ARG A 526 -4.51 15.41 -14.47
N ASP A 527 -5.52 15.07 -15.25
CA ASP A 527 -6.89 15.60 -15.18
C ASP A 527 -7.90 14.46 -15.19
N ARG A 528 -8.68 14.32 -14.12
CA ARG A 528 -9.78 13.36 -14.01
C ARG A 528 -11.16 14.03 -14.25
N LYS A 529 -11.15 15.17 -14.93
CA LYS A 529 -12.35 15.93 -15.34
C LYS A 529 -13.24 16.35 -14.15
N GLY A 530 -12.61 16.63 -13.00
CA GLY A 530 -13.30 17.06 -11.79
C GLY A 530 -14.04 15.94 -11.05
N VAL A 531 -13.76 14.68 -11.36
CA VAL A 531 -14.36 13.54 -10.64
C VAL A 531 -13.67 13.34 -9.31
N VAL A 532 -14.38 13.57 -8.21
CA VAL A 532 -13.89 13.47 -6.83
C VAL A 532 -13.55 12.01 -6.47
N ASN A 533 -14.49 11.11 -6.68
CA ASN A 533 -14.33 9.70 -6.35
C ASN A 533 -14.37 8.85 -7.62
N ALA A 534 -13.21 8.47 -8.11
CA ALA A 534 -13.03 7.82 -9.40
C ALA A 534 -12.85 6.30 -9.32
N TYR A 535 -13.05 5.67 -8.14
CA TYR A 535 -12.71 4.27 -7.86
C TYR A 535 -13.29 3.24 -8.84
N ASN A 536 -14.47 3.52 -9.41
CA ASN A 536 -15.19 2.66 -10.36
C ASN A 536 -15.57 3.40 -11.66
N LYS A 537 -14.87 4.49 -11.97
CA LYS A 537 -15.10 5.24 -13.20
C LYS A 537 -14.32 4.63 -14.36
N PRO A 538 -14.78 4.84 -15.60
CA PRO A 538 -14.13 4.23 -16.77
C PRO A 538 -12.74 4.82 -17.04
N ASP A 539 -12.02 4.18 -17.98
CA ASP A 539 -10.66 4.57 -18.38
C ASP A 539 -10.59 6.03 -18.86
N GLU A 540 -11.63 6.57 -19.48
CA GLU A 540 -11.69 7.96 -19.97
C GLU A 540 -11.59 9.00 -18.85
N ILE A 541 -11.80 8.59 -17.60
CA ILE A 541 -11.61 9.41 -16.40
C ILE A 541 -10.26 9.10 -15.74
N ASN A 542 -9.91 7.82 -15.67
CA ASN A 542 -8.81 7.36 -14.84
C ASN A 542 -7.47 7.24 -15.57
N ALA A 543 -7.47 6.93 -16.88
CA ALA A 543 -6.24 6.74 -17.64
C ALA A 543 -5.36 8.00 -17.66
N ILE A 544 -4.06 7.81 -17.53
CA ILE A 544 -3.09 8.88 -17.76
C ILE A 544 -3.02 9.15 -19.26
N ASP A 545 -3.31 10.39 -19.65
CA ASP A 545 -3.13 10.84 -21.02
C ASP A 545 -1.64 11.14 -21.29
N TRP A 546 -0.94 10.22 -21.91
CA TRP A 546 0.49 10.34 -22.19
C TRP A 546 0.86 11.45 -23.19
N ARG A 547 -0.13 12.00 -23.94
CA ARG A 547 0.09 13.19 -24.78
C ARG A 547 0.45 14.40 -23.92
N ASN A 548 0.00 14.43 -22.68
CA ASN A 548 0.30 15.49 -21.72
C ASN A 548 1.81 15.60 -21.44
N LYS A 549 2.58 14.51 -21.53
CA LYS A 549 4.02 14.58 -21.32
C LYS A 549 4.71 15.50 -22.34
N THR A 550 4.27 15.46 -23.60
CA THR A 550 4.73 16.42 -24.62
C THR A 550 4.16 17.82 -24.41
N ALA A 551 2.83 17.91 -24.18
CA ALA A 551 2.14 19.19 -24.04
C ALA A 551 2.62 20.02 -22.83
N TYR A 552 3.02 19.33 -21.76
CA TYR A 552 3.46 19.91 -20.49
C TYR A 552 4.88 19.49 -20.12
N ARG A 553 5.72 19.27 -21.11
CA ARG A 553 7.12 18.85 -20.95
C ARG A 553 7.89 19.67 -19.95
N GLU A 554 7.66 20.99 -19.90
CA GLU A 554 8.29 21.89 -18.94
C GLU A 554 7.91 21.61 -17.47
N VAL A 555 6.71 21.06 -17.20
CA VAL A 555 6.31 20.67 -15.85
C VAL A 555 7.00 19.35 -15.46
N PHE A 556 7.00 18.38 -16.37
CA PHE A 556 7.75 17.14 -16.20
C PHE A 556 9.24 17.39 -15.90
N ASP A 557 9.90 18.21 -16.72
CA ASP A 557 11.32 18.53 -16.55
C ASP A 557 11.58 19.27 -15.23
N TYR A 558 10.64 20.11 -14.80
CA TYR A 558 10.73 20.80 -13.52
C TYR A 558 10.64 19.81 -12.34
N VAL A 559 9.65 18.93 -12.31
CA VAL A 559 9.49 17.92 -11.24
C VAL A 559 10.68 16.96 -11.22
N ARG A 560 11.12 16.48 -12.40
CA ARG A 560 12.34 15.69 -12.54
C ARG A 560 13.56 16.40 -11.95
N GLY A 561 13.67 17.70 -12.21
CA GLY A 561 14.73 18.56 -11.65
C GLY A 561 14.67 18.67 -10.13
N LEU A 562 13.48 18.82 -9.54
CA LEU A 562 13.29 18.83 -8.08
C LEU A 562 13.73 17.48 -7.45
N ILE A 563 13.37 16.38 -8.08
CA ILE A 563 13.77 15.02 -7.65
C ILE A 563 15.29 14.88 -7.71
N ALA A 564 15.91 15.28 -8.83
CA ALA A 564 17.36 15.22 -9.00
C ALA A 564 18.08 16.11 -7.97
N MET A 565 17.61 17.33 -7.74
CA MET A 565 18.12 18.24 -6.73
C MET A 565 18.05 17.63 -5.32
N ARG A 566 16.88 17.08 -4.93
CA ARG A 566 16.72 16.42 -3.63
C ARG A 566 17.68 15.25 -3.45
N LYS A 567 17.87 14.43 -4.48
CA LYS A 567 18.80 13.29 -4.44
C LYS A 567 20.26 13.74 -4.32
N ALA A 568 20.64 14.83 -4.96
CA ALA A 568 21.99 15.36 -4.94
C ALA A 568 22.34 16.09 -3.63
N HIS A 569 21.33 16.62 -2.93
CA HIS A 569 21.49 17.51 -1.78
C HIS A 569 20.89 16.94 -0.48
N PRO A 570 21.72 16.33 0.40
CA PRO A 570 21.30 15.79 1.69
C PRO A 570 20.58 16.80 2.60
N ALA A 571 20.81 18.10 2.41
CA ALA A 571 20.13 19.16 3.16
C ALA A 571 18.59 19.11 3.07
N PHE A 572 18.02 18.57 1.98
CA PHE A 572 16.58 18.40 1.82
C PHE A 572 16.03 17.12 2.45
N ARG A 573 16.89 16.25 2.98
CA ARG A 573 16.52 14.93 3.50
C ARG A 573 17.40 14.51 4.68
N MET A 574 17.50 15.41 5.68
CA MET A 574 18.39 15.24 6.83
C MET A 574 18.09 14.00 7.68
N GLY A 575 16.84 13.49 7.68
CA GLY A 575 16.45 12.26 8.37
C GLY A 575 16.48 12.31 9.90
N ASN A 576 16.89 13.43 10.48
CA ASN A 576 17.10 13.59 11.91
C ASN A 576 16.47 14.89 12.41
N ALA A 577 15.61 14.79 13.43
CA ALA A 577 14.87 15.94 13.96
C ALA A 577 15.78 16.99 14.60
N ASP A 578 16.88 16.59 15.25
CA ASP A 578 17.80 17.54 15.88
C ASP A 578 18.60 18.32 14.84
N LEU A 579 19.01 17.67 13.75
CA LEU A 579 19.66 18.36 12.63
C LEU A 579 18.72 19.39 12.00
N ILE A 580 17.44 19.03 11.81
CA ILE A 580 16.45 19.95 11.24
C ILE A 580 16.26 21.14 12.17
N ARG A 581 16.02 20.93 13.46
CA ARG A 581 15.86 22.02 14.46
C ARG A 581 17.05 22.97 14.49
N LYS A 582 18.27 22.46 14.29
CA LYS A 582 19.50 23.22 14.38
C LYS A 582 19.90 23.94 13.08
N HIS A 583 19.52 23.34 11.93
CA HIS A 583 20.08 23.76 10.64
C HIS A 583 19.04 24.26 9.63
N LEU A 584 17.75 24.07 9.87
CA LEU A 584 16.68 24.68 9.10
C LEU A 584 16.12 25.88 9.90
N GLU A 585 16.06 27.04 9.26
CA GLU A 585 15.61 28.30 9.88
C GLU A 585 14.61 28.98 8.95
N PHE A 586 13.43 29.35 9.47
CA PHE A 586 12.48 30.16 8.72
C PHE A 586 12.86 31.62 8.74
N ILE A 587 12.88 32.22 7.55
CA ILE A 587 13.15 33.66 7.36
C ILE A 587 11.82 34.39 7.50
N HIS A 588 11.81 35.45 8.33
CA HIS A 588 10.64 36.31 8.47
C HIS A 588 10.39 37.10 7.18
N VAL A 589 9.18 36.96 6.64
CA VAL A 589 8.71 37.73 5.50
C VAL A 589 7.48 38.52 5.93
N PRO A 590 7.46 39.86 5.88
CA PRO A 590 6.31 40.65 6.29
C PRO A 590 5.21 40.68 5.21
N ALA A 591 4.80 39.52 4.77
CA ALA A 591 3.74 39.30 3.77
C ALA A 591 3.08 37.97 3.98
N THR A 592 1.75 37.89 3.82
CA THR A 592 1.02 36.63 3.78
C THR A 592 1.31 35.86 2.48
N ASN A 593 1.09 34.55 2.49
CA ASN A 593 1.27 33.65 1.33
C ASN A 593 2.71 33.61 0.80
N VAL A 594 3.68 33.80 1.68
CA VAL A 594 5.11 33.61 1.41
C VAL A 594 5.70 32.81 2.55
N VAL A 595 6.38 31.70 2.23
CA VAL A 595 7.17 30.93 3.18
C VAL A 595 8.61 30.90 2.69
N ALA A 596 9.53 31.39 3.51
CA ALA A 596 10.95 31.40 3.19
C ALA A 596 11.73 30.69 4.30
N PHE A 597 12.72 29.91 3.92
CA PHE A 597 13.58 29.20 4.87
C PHE A 597 15.00 29.01 4.32
N ARG A 598 15.92 28.88 5.25
CA ARG A 598 17.33 28.58 5.00
C ARG A 598 17.68 27.22 5.55
N ILE A 599 18.47 26.47 4.84
CA ILE A 599 19.13 25.25 5.33
C ILE A 599 20.64 25.48 5.30
N LYS A 600 21.30 25.26 6.44
CA LYS A 600 22.78 25.21 6.54
C LYS A 600 23.22 23.83 6.08
N GLY A 601 23.71 23.71 4.83
CA GLY A 601 23.96 22.42 4.20
C GLY A 601 25.23 21.73 4.66
N SER A 602 26.30 22.48 4.90
CA SER A 602 27.59 21.92 5.31
C SER A 602 27.52 20.98 6.54
N PRO A 603 26.79 21.33 7.62
CA PRO A 603 26.62 20.41 8.76
C PRO A 603 25.82 19.15 8.44
N CYS A 604 25.08 19.14 7.33
CA CYS A 604 24.30 18.00 6.84
C CYS A 604 25.03 17.16 5.80
N GLY A 605 26.31 17.44 5.55
CA GLY A 605 27.11 16.76 4.53
C GLY A 605 26.82 17.21 3.11
N ASP A 606 26.17 18.38 2.93
CA ASP A 606 25.81 18.92 1.63
C ASP A 606 26.96 19.74 1.03
N LYS A 607 27.10 19.69 -0.30
CA LYS A 607 28.03 20.54 -1.06
C LYS A 607 27.64 22.02 -1.01
N TRP A 608 26.34 22.33 -0.95
CA TRP A 608 25.86 23.68 -0.80
C TRP A 608 25.99 24.12 0.67
N LEU A 609 26.72 25.21 0.89
CA LEU A 609 26.92 25.72 2.25
C LEU A 609 25.62 26.22 2.88
N ASN A 610 24.81 26.87 2.06
CA ASN A 610 23.49 27.38 2.42
C ASN A 610 22.54 27.22 1.25
N THR A 611 21.34 26.78 1.55
CA THR A 611 20.23 26.76 0.60
C THR A 611 19.13 27.66 1.11
N ILE A 612 18.65 28.57 0.26
CA ILE A 612 17.50 29.43 0.54
C ILE A 612 16.35 28.99 -0.37
N VAL A 613 15.22 28.69 0.22
CA VAL A 613 13.98 28.39 -0.50
C VAL A 613 12.95 29.45 -0.19
N VAL A 614 12.30 29.97 -1.23
CA VAL A 614 11.21 30.94 -1.13
C VAL A 614 10.02 30.40 -1.91
N LEU A 615 8.96 30.06 -1.19
CA LEU A 615 7.66 29.70 -1.74
C LEU A 615 6.79 30.97 -1.76
N ASN A 616 6.59 31.56 -2.92
CA ASN A 616 5.76 32.76 -3.09
C ASN A 616 4.48 32.38 -3.83
N ALA A 617 3.38 32.27 -3.10
CA ALA A 617 2.05 31.99 -3.64
C ALA A 617 1.26 33.23 -4.02
N ARG A 618 1.93 34.35 -4.21
CA ARG A 618 1.34 35.62 -4.63
C ARG A 618 1.56 35.87 -6.13
N THR A 619 0.68 36.60 -6.73
CA THR A 619 0.84 37.10 -8.12
C THR A 619 1.90 38.17 -8.26
N GLU A 620 2.31 38.78 -7.15
CA GLU A 620 3.27 39.89 -7.10
C GLU A 620 4.60 39.46 -6.50
N PRO A 621 5.74 39.95 -6.99
CA PRO A 621 7.05 39.72 -6.38
C PRO A 621 7.12 40.29 -4.96
N ARG A 622 7.90 39.64 -4.10
CA ARG A 622 8.16 40.05 -2.73
C ARG A 622 9.66 40.08 -2.44
N LYS A 623 10.09 41.10 -1.72
CA LYS A 623 11.46 41.19 -1.20
C LYS A 623 11.59 40.28 0.01
N VAL A 624 12.59 39.43 0.01
CA VAL A 624 12.97 38.57 1.14
C VAL A 624 14.39 38.94 1.55
N ASN A 625 14.57 39.25 2.83
CA ASN A 625 15.89 39.57 3.36
C ASN A 625 16.62 38.27 3.62
N ILE A 626 17.64 37.98 2.85
CA ILE A 626 18.49 36.79 2.98
C ILE A 626 19.84 37.16 3.61
N PRO A 627 20.56 36.26 4.27
CA PRO A 627 21.90 36.51 4.77
C PRO A 627 22.84 37.05 3.68
N GLU A 628 23.81 37.89 4.04
CA GLU A 628 24.82 38.35 3.10
C GLU A 628 25.61 37.15 2.51
N GLY A 629 25.92 37.24 1.21
CA GLY A 629 26.66 36.20 0.52
C GLY A 629 26.51 36.26 -1.00
N LYS A 630 27.25 35.41 -1.68
CA LYS A 630 27.07 35.14 -3.11
C LYS A 630 26.19 33.91 -3.26
N TYR A 631 25.11 34.02 -4.00
CA TYR A 631 24.15 32.97 -4.23
C TYR A 631 24.00 32.64 -5.71
N TRP A 632 23.79 31.40 -6.01
CA TRP A 632 23.38 30.91 -7.31
C TRP A 632 21.88 30.63 -7.30
N ILE A 633 21.20 30.97 -8.37
CA ILE A 633 19.77 30.68 -8.52
C ILE A 633 19.61 29.33 -9.19
N ALA A 634 19.33 28.28 -8.42
CA ALA A 634 19.10 26.95 -8.93
C ALA A 634 17.67 26.76 -9.50
N CYS A 635 16.71 27.51 -8.97
CA CYS A 635 15.32 27.45 -9.40
C CYS A 635 14.68 28.83 -9.33
N ARG A 636 14.01 29.23 -10.41
CA ARG A 636 13.28 30.52 -10.47
C ARG A 636 12.16 30.46 -11.49
N ASP A 637 11.01 31.03 -11.15
CA ASP A 637 9.84 31.18 -12.02
C ASP A 637 9.43 29.88 -12.71
N GLY A 638 9.46 28.77 -11.96
CA GLY A 638 9.10 27.44 -12.46
C GLY A 638 10.10 26.84 -13.46
N LYS A 639 11.34 27.34 -13.47
CA LYS A 639 12.48 26.76 -14.20
C LYS A 639 13.55 26.34 -13.22
N ILE A 640 14.17 25.21 -13.45
CA ILE A 640 15.26 24.68 -12.64
C ILE A 640 16.51 24.53 -13.49
N ASP A 641 17.65 25.00 -12.98
CA ASP A 641 18.94 24.86 -13.64
C ASP A 641 19.64 23.60 -13.16
N LEU A 642 19.59 22.56 -13.97
CA LEU A 642 20.22 21.27 -13.67
C LEU A 642 21.76 21.28 -13.74
N VAL A 643 22.36 22.36 -14.26
CA VAL A 643 23.82 22.48 -14.41
C VAL A 643 24.50 22.93 -13.12
N LEU A 644 23.75 23.57 -12.21
CA LEU A 644 24.30 24.13 -10.97
C LEU A 644 24.56 23.07 -9.89
N GLY A 645 25.35 22.05 -10.20
CA GLY A 645 25.94 21.18 -9.18
C GLY A 645 25.23 19.83 -8.95
N LEU A 646 24.54 19.33 -9.96
CA LEU A 646 24.07 17.93 -9.98
C LEU A 646 25.19 16.96 -10.36
#